data_5ca3995612cca663a97b098fc49f0ec3
#
_entry.id   5ca3995612cca663a97b098fc49f0ec3
#
_cell.length_a   1.000
_cell.length_b   1.000
_cell.length_c   1.000
_cell.angle_alpha   90.00
_cell.angle_beta   90.00
_cell.angle_gamma   90.00
#
_symmetry.space_group_name_H-M   'P 1'
#
loop_
_entity.id
_entity.type
_entity.pdbx_description
1 polymer ?
#
loop_
_entity_poly.entity_id
_entity_poly.type
_entity_poly.pdbx_seq_one_letter_code
_entity_poly.pdbx_strand_id
1 'polypeptide(L)'
;LGAISDNSIIEKVGRRIGEHSKRLGVHINFAPVVDINTNPKNPIIGNRSFGEDRDNVTQKSIAFTKGMQAAGILANAKHFPGHGDTDTDSHKTLPTINFSKKRIDSIELYPYKRLISEGLSSVMVAHLNVPSLERQNGLPSSLSKAIVQDLLKTTLGFNGLIFTDALNMKGAANFEKPGEIDLAAFLAGNDVLLISENIPKAHQLIVKAYHDKLISEKRLAHSVKKILYAKYKLGLHNYTPVNQTNLVEDLNTPLDGALYEQAMENALTVLKNKDQLLPIKNLEHKKIAYVNFGDASGTDFLNQLKLYAPIDFVKADDLASYITKLKGYDYVIAGFHKSNQTPWKGYKFTNKELVWLHEIARTNTLILDVFARPYSLLDFKTTTNFDAVIMSYQNSKVSQELSAQLIFGARGAKGRLPVSLGDDFPIHTQIQTKAINRLTYGSAQSVGVSSVGLKKIDSIATLAITEGMMPGAQILVARKGKVIYNKTFGHHTQNKIKTVSQTDVYDIASLTKIMATLPLIMQLVDKGVLTMDTTLSELLPQYKQTDKASITLRRMLTHTARLKSWIPYYVNTMDSLTNKPKTKWYKPTYSQEFPYKVASKMFLKREYKDSIYRFIRESELRETQEYKYSDLPYYLLMKYLEGYYGLPLEELVQQNFYESIGAYSMGYNPLDRYNKNNIVPTEEDTYFRMQKIHGYVHDQGAAMLGGVSGHAGLFSTANDVAKMMQLFLNGGSYGGQQYLSSKVVSDFNTCYYCDQNVRRGVGFDKPQLEDSGPTCGCVSMSSFGHSGFTGTFTWADPEKEIVYVFMSNRTYPSAENKKMVETNLRSNIQAVIYEAIID
;
A
#
# COMPACT_ATOMS: atom_id res chain seq x y z
N LEU A 1 -7.82 -12.94 -11.61
CA LEU A 1 -6.63 -13.50 -12.30
C LEU A 1 -6.69 -13.27 -13.82
N GLY A 2 -7.88 -13.31 -14.47
CA GLY A 2 -8.03 -13.09 -15.91
C GLY A 2 -7.50 -11.75 -16.41
N ALA A 3 -7.51 -10.72 -15.58
CA ALA A 3 -7.03 -9.38 -15.92
C ALA A 3 -5.51 -9.22 -15.90
N ILE A 4 -4.78 -10.16 -15.33
CA ILE A 4 -3.31 -10.11 -15.19
C ILE A 4 -2.67 -10.43 -16.55
N SER A 5 -1.82 -9.57 -17.08
CA SER A 5 -1.16 -9.80 -18.36
C SER A 5 0.08 -10.72 -18.25
N ASP A 6 0.77 -10.69 -17.09
CA ASP A 6 1.96 -11.52 -16.84
C ASP A 6 1.58 -12.93 -16.34
N ASN A 7 1.67 -13.92 -17.20
CA ASN A 7 1.33 -15.31 -16.87
C ASN A 7 2.31 -15.95 -15.86
N SER A 8 3.50 -15.38 -15.63
CA SER A 8 4.40 -15.88 -14.60
C SER A 8 3.81 -15.73 -13.19
N ILE A 9 2.97 -14.71 -12.97
CA ILE A 9 2.23 -14.51 -11.71
C ILE A 9 1.20 -15.63 -11.54
N ILE A 10 0.52 -16.02 -12.63
CA ILE A 10 -0.48 -17.10 -12.59
C ILE A 10 0.19 -18.44 -12.29
N GLU A 11 1.37 -18.68 -12.84
CA GLU A 11 2.17 -19.89 -12.54
C GLU A 11 2.57 -19.92 -11.06
N LYS A 12 3.05 -18.78 -10.49
CA LYS A 12 3.37 -18.68 -9.06
C LYS A 12 2.14 -18.94 -8.17
N VAL A 13 0.97 -18.42 -8.55
CA VAL A 13 -0.28 -18.68 -7.83
C VAL A 13 -0.62 -20.17 -7.88
N GLY A 14 -0.55 -20.80 -9.06
CA GLY A 14 -0.78 -22.24 -9.21
C GLY A 14 0.18 -23.07 -8.37
N ARG A 15 1.47 -22.74 -8.39
CA ARG A 15 2.51 -23.39 -7.58
C ARG A 15 2.20 -23.28 -6.08
N ARG A 16 1.87 -22.08 -5.61
CA ARG A 16 1.60 -21.85 -4.18
C ARG A 16 0.35 -22.59 -3.70
N ILE A 17 -0.72 -22.63 -4.50
CA ILE A 17 -1.90 -23.44 -4.22
C ILE A 17 -1.52 -24.94 -4.19
N GLY A 18 -0.67 -25.39 -5.11
CA GLY A 18 -0.16 -26.75 -5.10
C GLY A 18 0.65 -27.09 -3.84
N GLU A 19 1.54 -26.21 -3.41
CA GLU A 19 2.31 -26.35 -2.16
C GLU A 19 1.41 -26.45 -0.93
N HIS A 20 0.39 -25.57 -0.83
CA HIS A 20 -0.60 -25.62 0.25
C HIS A 20 -1.40 -26.93 0.21
N SER A 21 -1.83 -27.36 -0.98
CA SER A 21 -2.54 -28.66 -1.15
C SER A 21 -1.67 -29.81 -0.68
N LYS A 22 -0.42 -29.87 -1.10
CA LYS A 22 0.56 -30.88 -0.68
C LYS A 22 0.79 -30.86 0.83
N ARG A 23 0.90 -29.67 1.43
CA ARG A 23 1.09 -29.48 2.88
C ARG A 23 -0.08 -30.04 3.69
N LEU A 24 -1.29 -29.97 3.10
CA LEU A 24 -2.52 -30.56 3.69
C LEU A 24 -2.73 -32.03 3.35
N GLY A 25 -1.82 -32.67 2.62
CA GLY A 25 -1.97 -34.05 2.18
C GLY A 25 -2.98 -34.24 1.03
N VAL A 26 -3.34 -33.17 0.33
CA VAL A 26 -4.20 -33.22 -0.87
C VAL A 26 -3.34 -33.55 -2.08
N HIS A 27 -3.72 -34.57 -2.84
CA HIS A 27 -2.95 -35.09 -3.96
C HIS A 27 -3.40 -34.57 -5.33
N ILE A 28 -4.68 -34.18 -5.44
CA ILE A 28 -5.31 -33.71 -6.68
C ILE A 28 -6.13 -32.46 -6.33
N ASN A 29 -5.95 -31.39 -7.06
CA ASN A 29 -6.80 -30.22 -6.96
C ASN A 29 -7.66 -30.12 -8.24
N PHE A 30 -8.98 -30.02 -8.09
CA PHE A 30 -9.90 -29.84 -9.19
C PHE A 30 -9.90 -28.39 -9.74
N ALA A 31 -8.71 -27.99 -10.21
CA ALA A 31 -8.41 -26.71 -10.85
C ALA A 31 -7.31 -26.89 -11.90
N PRO A 32 -7.23 -26.04 -12.93
CA PRO A 32 -8.00 -24.82 -13.15
C PRO A 32 -9.39 -25.04 -13.78
N VAL A 33 -10.26 -24.01 -13.68
CA VAL A 33 -11.45 -23.89 -14.52
C VAL A 33 -11.00 -23.32 -15.86
N VAL A 34 -11.19 -24.10 -16.94
CA VAL A 34 -10.77 -23.75 -18.31
C VAL A 34 -11.92 -23.34 -19.21
N ASP A 35 -13.12 -23.25 -18.64
CA ASP A 35 -14.32 -22.81 -19.34
C ASP A 35 -14.17 -21.35 -19.80
N ILE A 36 -14.45 -21.10 -21.07
CA ILE A 36 -14.43 -19.77 -21.67
C ILE A 36 -15.80 -19.14 -21.44
N ASN A 37 -15.87 -18.11 -20.57
CA ASN A 37 -17.15 -17.55 -20.11
C ASN A 37 -17.73 -16.55 -21.12
N THR A 38 -18.17 -17.04 -22.28
CA THR A 38 -18.76 -16.22 -23.34
C THR A 38 -20.16 -15.69 -23.00
N ASN A 39 -20.85 -16.30 -22.04
CA ASN A 39 -22.14 -15.85 -21.56
C ASN A 39 -22.05 -15.10 -20.22
N PRO A 40 -22.27 -13.77 -20.18
CA PRO A 40 -22.24 -13.00 -18.93
C PRO A 40 -23.35 -13.41 -17.93
N LYS A 41 -24.40 -14.09 -18.39
CA LYS A 41 -25.51 -14.60 -17.56
C LYS A 41 -25.22 -15.99 -16.97
N ASN A 42 -24.07 -16.60 -17.29
CA ASN A 42 -23.70 -17.91 -16.75
C ASN A 42 -23.70 -17.91 -15.22
N PRO A 43 -24.57 -18.70 -14.54
CA PRO A 43 -24.71 -18.64 -13.09
C PRO A 43 -23.62 -19.43 -12.35
N ILE A 44 -22.89 -20.32 -13.04
CA ILE A 44 -21.98 -21.29 -12.45
C ILE A 44 -20.51 -20.95 -12.70
N ILE A 45 -20.17 -20.60 -13.92
CA ILE A 45 -18.78 -20.34 -14.31
C ILE A 45 -18.40 -18.91 -13.92
N GLY A 46 -18.99 -17.88 -14.56
CA GLY A 46 -18.83 -16.48 -14.17
C GLY A 46 -17.40 -16.11 -13.76
N ASN A 47 -17.23 -15.65 -12.52
CA ASN A 47 -15.94 -15.24 -11.97
C ASN A 47 -15.00 -16.41 -11.60
N ARG A 48 -15.37 -17.66 -11.84
CA ARG A 48 -14.47 -18.82 -11.72
C ARG A 48 -13.58 -18.96 -12.96
N SER A 49 -14.02 -18.45 -14.13
CA SER A 49 -13.25 -18.41 -15.38
C SER A 49 -12.16 -17.34 -15.36
N PHE A 50 -11.13 -17.51 -16.18
CA PHE A 50 -10.16 -16.46 -16.49
C PHE A 50 -10.69 -15.40 -17.49
N GLY A 51 -11.91 -15.55 -18.03
CA GLY A 51 -12.57 -14.59 -18.89
C GLY A 51 -13.27 -15.22 -20.10
N GLU A 52 -13.53 -14.39 -21.12
CA GLU A 52 -14.24 -14.80 -22.35
C GLU A 52 -13.32 -14.93 -23.57
N ASP A 53 -12.06 -14.51 -23.47
CA ASP A 53 -11.08 -14.69 -24.54
C ASP A 53 -10.44 -16.07 -24.46
N ARG A 54 -10.59 -16.82 -25.56
CA ARG A 54 -10.11 -18.19 -25.69
C ARG A 54 -8.61 -18.33 -25.42
N ASP A 55 -7.81 -17.46 -26.01
CA ASP A 55 -6.34 -17.55 -25.90
C ASP A 55 -5.87 -17.11 -24.52
N ASN A 56 -6.46 -16.07 -23.93
CA ASN A 56 -6.19 -15.63 -22.56
C ASN A 56 -6.52 -16.74 -21.54
N VAL A 57 -7.71 -17.34 -21.63
CA VAL A 57 -8.11 -18.47 -20.76
C VAL A 57 -7.13 -19.63 -20.88
N THR A 58 -6.76 -19.99 -22.13
CA THR A 58 -5.83 -21.10 -22.42
C THR A 58 -4.45 -20.85 -21.80
N GLN A 59 -3.85 -19.68 -22.05
CA GLN A 59 -2.52 -19.36 -21.55
C GLN A 59 -2.46 -19.34 -20.02
N LYS A 60 -3.46 -18.76 -19.37
CA LYS A 60 -3.58 -18.75 -17.92
C LYS A 60 -3.81 -20.14 -17.33
N SER A 61 -4.62 -20.95 -17.98
CA SER A 61 -4.83 -22.35 -17.57
C SER A 61 -3.56 -23.17 -17.67
N ILE A 62 -2.74 -22.98 -18.72
CA ILE A 62 -1.44 -23.62 -18.86
C ILE A 62 -0.49 -23.19 -17.75
N ALA A 63 -0.35 -21.88 -17.52
CA ALA A 63 0.53 -21.35 -16.46
C ALA A 63 0.13 -21.89 -15.08
N PHE A 64 -1.16 -21.82 -14.76
CA PHE A 64 -1.69 -22.31 -13.49
C PHE A 64 -1.42 -23.83 -13.31
N THR A 65 -1.68 -24.63 -14.35
CA THR A 65 -1.44 -26.08 -14.36
C THR A 65 0.04 -26.39 -14.17
N LYS A 66 0.93 -25.69 -14.88
CA LYS A 66 2.40 -25.87 -14.74
C LYS A 66 2.85 -25.59 -13.31
N GLY A 67 2.42 -24.49 -12.74
CA GLY A 67 2.75 -24.13 -11.35
C GLY A 67 2.29 -25.21 -10.37
N MET A 68 1.03 -25.64 -10.46
CA MET A 68 0.44 -26.66 -9.58
C MET A 68 1.14 -28.01 -9.70
N GLN A 69 1.38 -28.47 -10.93
CA GLN A 69 2.06 -29.76 -11.16
C GLN A 69 3.53 -29.72 -10.75
N ALA A 70 4.20 -28.58 -10.88
CA ALA A 70 5.56 -28.39 -10.38
C ALA A 70 5.67 -28.46 -8.85
N ALA A 71 4.59 -28.16 -8.10
CA ALA A 71 4.51 -28.37 -6.67
C ALA A 71 4.33 -29.85 -6.27
N GLY A 72 4.10 -30.74 -7.25
CA GLY A 72 4.00 -32.20 -7.05
C GLY A 72 2.59 -32.68 -6.70
N ILE A 73 1.53 -31.99 -7.14
CA ILE A 73 0.15 -32.47 -7.11
C ILE A 73 -0.44 -32.53 -8.53
N LEU A 74 -1.52 -33.26 -8.70
CA LEU A 74 -2.19 -33.37 -10.00
C LEU A 74 -3.16 -32.20 -10.18
N ALA A 75 -3.04 -31.47 -11.29
CA ALA A 75 -4.01 -30.49 -11.75
C ALA A 75 -5.16 -31.16 -12.50
N ASN A 76 -6.35 -30.56 -12.48
CA ASN A 76 -7.54 -31.06 -13.14
C ASN A 76 -8.26 -29.96 -13.92
N ALA A 77 -8.23 -30.04 -15.24
CA ALA A 77 -8.94 -29.11 -16.10
C ALA A 77 -10.45 -29.44 -16.12
N LYS A 78 -11.29 -28.42 -15.92
CA LYS A 78 -12.75 -28.59 -15.86
C LYS A 78 -13.47 -27.39 -16.45
N HIS A 79 -14.69 -27.62 -17.00
CA HIS A 79 -15.55 -28.80 -17.00
C HIS A 79 -15.73 -29.30 -18.44
N PHE A 80 -15.11 -30.42 -18.81
CA PHE A 80 -15.10 -30.94 -20.18
C PHE A 80 -16.51 -31.34 -20.63
N PRO A 81 -16.99 -31.05 -21.88
CA PRO A 81 -16.22 -30.44 -22.98
C PRO A 81 -16.23 -28.90 -23.01
N GLY A 82 -16.78 -28.21 -22.01
CA GLY A 82 -16.83 -26.77 -21.83
C GLY A 82 -18.22 -26.32 -21.32
N HIS A 83 -18.26 -25.55 -20.24
CA HIS A 83 -19.46 -25.12 -19.53
C HIS A 83 -19.64 -23.60 -19.57
N GLY A 84 -18.79 -22.87 -20.32
CA GLY A 84 -18.69 -21.40 -20.23
C GLY A 84 -19.85 -20.63 -20.85
N ASP A 85 -20.64 -21.25 -21.75
CA ASP A 85 -21.73 -20.61 -22.48
C ASP A 85 -23.11 -21.09 -22.06
N THR A 86 -23.27 -21.71 -20.91
CA THR A 86 -24.57 -22.17 -20.40
C THR A 86 -25.27 -21.05 -19.63
N ASP A 87 -26.58 -21.07 -19.61
CA ASP A 87 -27.46 -20.15 -18.88
C ASP A 87 -28.17 -20.79 -17.68
N THR A 88 -27.98 -22.08 -17.48
CA THR A 88 -28.63 -22.88 -16.44
C THR A 88 -27.60 -23.58 -15.52
N ASP A 89 -28.04 -23.87 -14.30
CA ASP A 89 -27.24 -24.46 -13.25
C ASP A 89 -27.28 -25.99 -13.32
N SER A 90 -26.15 -26.65 -13.59
CA SER A 90 -26.00 -28.11 -13.63
C SER A 90 -26.30 -28.82 -12.31
N HIS A 91 -26.31 -28.11 -11.19
CA HIS A 91 -26.76 -28.65 -9.90
C HIS A 91 -28.29 -28.80 -9.84
N LYS A 92 -29.03 -28.11 -10.69
CA LYS A 92 -30.50 -28.08 -10.69
C LYS A 92 -31.13 -28.75 -11.91
N THR A 93 -30.49 -28.71 -13.07
CA THR A 93 -30.96 -29.21 -14.32
C THR A 93 -29.80 -29.72 -15.17
N LEU A 94 -30.08 -30.33 -16.35
CA LEU A 94 -29.07 -30.69 -17.35
C LEU A 94 -28.93 -29.54 -18.35
N PRO A 95 -27.85 -28.71 -18.26
CA PRO A 95 -27.64 -27.62 -19.21
C PRO A 95 -27.39 -28.17 -20.63
N THR A 96 -27.90 -27.46 -21.63
CA THR A 96 -27.74 -27.83 -23.06
C THR A 96 -26.83 -26.84 -23.78
N ILE A 97 -25.89 -27.38 -24.56
CA ILE A 97 -25.00 -26.60 -25.43
C ILE A 97 -25.40 -26.86 -26.88
N ASN A 98 -26.12 -25.91 -27.48
CA ASN A 98 -26.67 -26.00 -28.82
C ASN A 98 -25.76 -25.44 -29.92
N PHE A 99 -24.46 -25.65 -29.82
CA PHE A 99 -23.50 -25.20 -30.83
C PHE A 99 -23.12 -26.31 -31.82
N SER A 100 -22.69 -25.87 -32.99
CA SER A 100 -22.13 -26.79 -33.99
C SER A 100 -20.83 -27.40 -33.48
N LYS A 101 -20.52 -28.61 -33.90
CA LYS A 101 -19.26 -29.30 -33.61
C LYS A 101 -18.03 -28.42 -33.93
N LYS A 102 -18.08 -27.68 -35.06
CA LYS A 102 -17.04 -26.76 -35.50
C LYS A 102 -16.83 -25.65 -34.46
N ARG A 103 -17.90 -25.08 -33.89
CA ARG A 103 -17.84 -24.03 -32.88
C ARG A 103 -17.24 -24.60 -31.57
N ILE A 104 -17.75 -25.76 -31.13
CA ILE A 104 -17.23 -26.42 -29.90
C ILE A 104 -15.75 -26.77 -30.06
N ASP A 105 -15.36 -27.26 -31.23
CA ASP A 105 -13.96 -27.61 -31.50
C ASP A 105 -13.01 -26.42 -31.50
N SER A 106 -13.45 -25.26 -31.95
CA SER A 106 -12.66 -24.05 -32.08
C SER A 106 -12.60 -23.19 -30.82
N ILE A 107 -13.59 -23.33 -29.93
CA ILE A 107 -13.67 -22.53 -28.70
C ILE A 107 -13.55 -23.42 -27.44
N GLU A 108 -14.59 -24.21 -27.14
CA GLU A 108 -14.67 -24.95 -25.85
C GLU A 108 -13.56 -25.99 -25.71
N LEU A 109 -13.23 -26.71 -26.78
CA LEU A 109 -12.19 -27.76 -26.77
C LEU A 109 -10.78 -27.20 -26.95
N TYR A 110 -10.62 -25.96 -27.34
CA TYR A 110 -9.30 -25.38 -27.62
C TYR A 110 -8.36 -25.37 -26.38
N PRO A 111 -8.79 -24.95 -25.18
CA PRO A 111 -7.96 -25.04 -23.99
C PRO A 111 -7.51 -26.47 -23.67
N TYR A 112 -8.40 -27.46 -23.84
CA TYR A 112 -8.08 -28.86 -23.59
C TYR A 112 -7.04 -29.41 -24.54
N LYS A 113 -7.14 -29.11 -25.84
CA LYS A 113 -6.12 -29.50 -26.84
C LYS A 113 -4.72 -29.00 -26.43
N ARG A 114 -4.64 -27.74 -26.02
CA ARG A 114 -3.39 -27.11 -25.61
C ARG A 114 -2.86 -27.66 -24.29
N LEU A 115 -3.72 -27.83 -23.28
CA LEU A 115 -3.34 -28.39 -21.99
C LEU A 115 -2.90 -29.85 -22.08
N ILE A 116 -3.52 -30.66 -22.91
CA ILE A 116 -3.13 -32.05 -23.18
C ILE A 116 -1.71 -32.09 -23.74
N SER A 117 -1.40 -31.24 -24.74
CA SER A 117 -0.04 -31.16 -25.31
C SER A 117 1.02 -30.67 -24.31
N GLU A 118 0.60 -29.94 -23.25
CA GLU A 118 1.47 -29.45 -22.15
C GLU A 118 1.52 -30.40 -20.95
N GLY A 119 0.97 -31.62 -21.06
CA GLY A 119 1.10 -32.67 -20.02
C GLY A 119 0.11 -32.55 -18.86
N LEU A 120 -1.13 -32.12 -19.11
CA LEU A 120 -2.22 -32.08 -18.14
C LEU A 120 -2.43 -33.45 -17.46
N SER A 121 -2.50 -33.48 -16.14
CA SER A 121 -2.61 -34.70 -15.35
C SER A 121 -3.99 -35.32 -15.30
N SER A 122 -5.04 -34.49 -15.25
CA SER A 122 -6.41 -35.00 -15.17
C SER A 122 -7.46 -34.05 -15.77
N VAL A 123 -8.61 -34.60 -16.11
CA VAL A 123 -9.76 -33.88 -16.65
C VAL A 123 -11.01 -34.26 -15.86
N MET A 124 -11.89 -33.30 -15.59
CA MET A 124 -13.23 -33.53 -15.05
C MET A 124 -14.26 -33.34 -16.15
N VAL A 125 -15.07 -34.39 -16.37
CA VAL A 125 -16.15 -34.37 -17.35
C VAL A 125 -17.44 -33.89 -16.69
N ALA A 126 -18.02 -32.82 -17.25
CA ALA A 126 -19.25 -32.20 -16.77
C ALA A 126 -20.50 -33.07 -17.02
N HIS A 127 -21.65 -32.63 -16.50
CA HIS A 127 -22.98 -33.12 -16.87
C HIS A 127 -23.64 -32.10 -17.78
N LEU A 128 -23.46 -32.27 -19.10
CA LEU A 128 -23.98 -31.38 -20.13
C LEU A 128 -24.65 -32.19 -21.24
N ASN A 129 -25.77 -31.69 -21.76
CA ASN A 129 -26.36 -32.19 -23.01
C ASN A 129 -25.69 -31.45 -24.17
N VAL A 130 -25.03 -32.19 -25.06
CA VAL A 130 -24.29 -31.62 -26.20
C VAL A 130 -24.68 -32.35 -27.48
N PRO A 131 -25.83 -32.00 -28.09
CA PRO A 131 -26.42 -32.78 -29.25
C PRO A 131 -25.48 -32.87 -30.44
N SER A 132 -24.57 -31.94 -30.64
CA SER A 132 -23.61 -31.99 -31.75
C SER A 132 -22.45 -32.97 -31.56
N LEU A 133 -22.24 -33.47 -30.33
CA LEU A 133 -21.21 -34.45 -29.96
C LEU A 133 -21.80 -35.81 -29.57
N GLU A 134 -23.05 -35.83 -29.07
CA GLU A 134 -23.76 -37.03 -28.65
C GLU A 134 -25.12 -37.12 -29.37
N ARG A 135 -25.39 -38.25 -30.00
CA ARG A 135 -26.64 -38.47 -30.79
C ARG A 135 -27.86 -38.70 -29.90
N GLN A 136 -27.65 -39.30 -28.72
CA GLN A 136 -28.73 -39.56 -27.77
C GLN A 136 -29.06 -38.24 -27.08
N ASN A 137 -30.17 -37.63 -27.43
CA ASN A 137 -30.60 -36.38 -26.83
C ASN A 137 -30.84 -36.54 -25.31
N GLY A 138 -30.37 -35.59 -24.52
CA GLY A 138 -30.48 -35.61 -23.05
C GLY A 138 -29.51 -36.55 -22.32
N LEU A 139 -28.61 -37.23 -23.02
CA LEU A 139 -27.56 -38.02 -22.38
C LEU A 139 -26.46 -37.10 -21.83
N PRO A 140 -26.20 -37.07 -20.51
CA PRO A 140 -25.12 -36.25 -19.92
C PRO A 140 -23.75 -36.61 -20.48
N SER A 141 -22.92 -35.59 -20.75
CA SER A 141 -21.57 -35.80 -21.31
C SER A 141 -20.70 -36.77 -20.51
N SER A 142 -20.85 -36.82 -19.21
CA SER A 142 -20.13 -37.77 -18.32
C SER A 142 -20.57 -39.23 -18.51
N LEU A 143 -21.75 -39.46 -19.09
CA LEU A 143 -22.33 -40.78 -19.38
C LEU A 143 -22.19 -41.16 -20.85
N SER A 144 -21.67 -40.23 -21.70
CA SER A 144 -21.53 -40.42 -23.14
C SER A 144 -20.20 -41.06 -23.53
N LYS A 145 -20.24 -42.24 -24.13
CA LYS A 145 -19.07 -42.90 -24.71
C LYS A 145 -18.48 -42.06 -25.84
N ALA A 146 -19.32 -41.44 -26.68
CA ALA A 146 -18.87 -40.57 -27.78
C ALA A 146 -18.02 -39.40 -27.25
N ILE A 147 -18.38 -38.84 -26.08
CA ILE A 147 -17.65 -37.69 -25.50
C ILE A 147 -16.43 -38.14 -24.71
N VAL A 148 -16.55 -39.14 -23.83
CA VAL A 148 -15.46 -39.56 -22.95
C VAL A 148 -14.45 -40.44 -23.67
N GLN A 149 -14.92 -41.52 -24.32
CA GLN A 149 -14.01 -42.48 -24.96
C GLN A 149 -13.54 -41.96 -26.32
N ASP A 150 -14.48 -41.60 -27.24
CA ASP A 150 -14.12 -41.36 -28.61
C ASP A 150 -13.54 -39.94 -28.82
N LEU A 151 -14.12 -38.90 -28.19
CA LEU A 151 -13.57 -37.55 -28.30
C LEU A 151 -12.38 -37.33 -27.39
N LEU A 152 -12.53 -37.45 -26.03
CA LEU A 152 -11.45 -37.07 -25.06
C LEU A 152 -10.25 -38.03 -25.16
N LYS A 153 -10.47 -39.36 -25.10
CA LYS A 153 -9.35 -40.33 -25.13
C LYS A 153 -8.77 -40.52 -26.51
N THR A 154 -9.64 -40.80 -27.52
CA THR A 154 -9.16 -41.22 -28.84
C THR A 154 -8.80 -40.02 -29.71
N THR A 155 -9.71 -39.06 -29.88
CA THR A 155 -9.51 -37.93 -30.81
C THR A 155 -8.54 -36.90 -30.27
N LEU A 156 -8.68 -36.54 -28.98
CA LEU A 156 -7.78 -35.57 -28.32
C LEU A 156 -6.53 -36.23 -27.72
N GLY A 157 -6.44 -37.56 -27.66
CA GLY A 157 -5.27 -38.31 -27.20
C GLY A 157 -5.02 -38.21 -25.69
N PHE A 158 -6.04 -37.90 -24.88
CA PHE A 158 -5.85 -37.71 -23.43
C PHE A 158 -5.62 -39.05 -22.70
N ASN A 159 -4.48 -39.19 -22.06
CA ASN A 159 -4.06 -40.39 -21.35
C ASN A 159 -4.00 -40.23 -19.81
N GLY A 160 -4.30 -39.04 -19.26
CA GLY A 160 -4.38 -38.79 -17.82
C GLY A 160 -5.63 -39.38 -17.15
N LEU A 161 -5.80 -39.09 -15.85
CA LEU A 161 -7.00 -39.50 -15.10
C LEU A 161 -8.25 -38.74 -15.57
N ILE A 162 -9.33 -39.44 -15.74
CA ILE A 162 -10.65 -38.85 -16.09
C ILE A 162 -11.59 -39.04 -14.91
N PHE A 163 -12.05 -37.90 -14.37
CA PHE A 163 -13.04 -37.83 -13.31
C PHE A 163 -14.40 -37.48 -13.87
N THR A 164 -15.46 -38.01 -13.31
CA THR A 164 -16.80 -37.40 -13.48
C THR A 164 -16.87 -36.13 -12.64
N ASP A 165 -17.77 -35.20 -12.99
CA ASP A 165 -18.32 -34.28 -11.98
C ASP A 165 -19.19 -35.09 -10.99
N ALA A 166 -19.67 -34.48 -9.92
CA ALA A 166 -20.36 -35.18 -8.84
C ALA A 166 -21.66 -35.85 -9.34
N LEU A 167 -21.72 -37.19 -9.27
CA LEU A 167 -22.83 -37.98 -9.83
C LEU A 167 -24.17 -37.78 -9.12
N ASN A 168 -24.17 -37.17 -7.92
CA ASN A 168 -25.39 -36.78 -7.21
C ASN A 168 -25.98 -35.44 -7.69
N MET A 169 -25.33 -34.71 -8.64
CA MET A 169 -25.91 -33.52 -9.23
C MET A 169 -27.10 -33.85 -10.12
N LYS A 170 -28.19 -33.06 -10.04
CA LYS A 170 -29.43 -33.32 -10.77
C LYS A 170 -29.23 -33.38 -12.29
N GLY A 171 -28.21 -32.74 -12.83
CA GLY A 171 -27.83 -32.85 -14.24
C GLY A 171 -27.45 -34.27 -14.67
N ALA A 172 -27.06 -35.15 -13.74
CA ALA A 172 -26.78 -36.56 -13.98
C ALA A 172 -27.75 -37.46 -13.23
N ALA A 173 -28.02 -37.23 -11.94
CA ALA A 173 -28.81 -38.05 -11.06
C ALA A 173 -30.27 -38.30 -11.51
N ASN A 174 -30.80 -37.40 -12.33
CA ASN A 174 -32.14 -37.59 -12.92
C ASN A 174 -32.16 -38.53 -14.13
N PHE A 175 -30.99 -38.92 -14.68
CA PHE A 175 -30.90 -39.74 -15.87
C PHE A 175 -31.00 -41.26 -15.54
N GLU A 176 -30.32 -41.71 -14.48
CA GLU A 176 -30.28 -43.08 -14.02
C GLU A 176 -30.40 -43.15 -12.50
N LYS A 177 -30.74 -44.32 -11.93
CA LYS A 177 -30.85 -44.53 -10.51
C LYS A 177 -29.48 -44.59 -9.85
N PRO A 178 -29.36 -44.26 -8.52
CA PRO A 178 -28.13 -44.43 -7.76
C PRO A 178 -27.51 -45.82 -7.91
N GLY A 179 -26.23 -45.90 -8.28
CA GLY A 179 -25.49 -47.13 -8.61
C GLY A 179 -25.55 -47.49 -10.10
N GLU A 180 -26.68 -47.33 -10.79
CA GLU A 180 -26.80 -47.53 -12.26
C GLU A 180 -26.05 -46.44 -13.01
N ILE A 181 -26.17 -45.18 -12.57
CA ILE A 181 -25.42 -44.02 -13.09
C ILE A 181 -23.90 -44.22 -13.00
N ASP A 182 -23.41 -44.84 -11.90
CA ASP A 182 -21.99 -45.12 -11.70
C ASP A 182 -21.47 -46.12 -12.75
N LEU A 183 -22.24 -47.19 -13.02
CA LEU A 183 -21.93 -48.15 -14.07
C LEU A 183 -21.92 -47.49 -15.42
N ALA A 184 -22.95 -46.69 -15.76
CA ALA A 184 -23.02 -45.94 -17.03
C ALA A 184 -21.80 -44.99 -17.22
N ALA A 185 -21.42 -44.26 -16.19
CA ALA A 185 -20.24 -43.39 -16.21
C ALA A 185 -18.94 -44.19 -16.42
N PHE A 186 -18.78 -45.35 -15.79
CA PHE A 186 -17.60 -46.20 -16.02
C PHE A 186 -17.58 -46.78 -17.43
N LEU A 187 -18.73 -47.24 -17.96
CA LEU A 187 -18.85 -47.74 -19.33
C LEU A 187 -18.56 -46.67 -20.34
N ALA A 188 -18.92 -45.40 -20.09
CA ALA A 188 -18.61 -44.25 -20.95
C ALA A 188 -17.09 -43.99 -21.07
N GLY A 189 -16.30 -44.43 -20.06
CA GLY A 189 -14.86 -44.33 -20.13
C GLY A 189 -14.20 -43.57 -18.98
N ASN A 190 -14.92 -43.05 -18.00
CA ASN A 190 -14.33 -42.38 -16.85
C ASN A 190 -13.49 -43.35 -16.01
N ASP A 191 -12.46 -42.86 -15.34
CA ASP A 191 -11.54 -43.65 -14.53
C ASP A 191 -11.90 -43.57 -13.03
N VAL A 192 -12.43 -42.44 -12.57
CA VAL A 192 -12.78 -42.15 -11.19
C VAL A 192 -14.18 -41.56 -11.14
N LEU A 193 -15.06 -42.16 -10.32
CA LEU A 193 -16.45 -41.76 -10.15
C LEU A 193 -16.58 -40.89 -8.90
N LEU A 194 -17.10 -39.66 -9.05
CA LEU A 194 -17.13 -38.69 -7.96
C LEU A 194 -18.50 -38.65 -7.29
N ILE A 195 -18.52 -38.76 -5.96
CA ILE A 195 -19.73 -38.64 -5.10
C ILE A 195 -20.88 -39.52 -5.60
N SER A 196 -20.65 -40.84 -5.63
CA SER A 196 -21.70 -41.83 -5.81
C SER A 196 -22.70 -41.82 -4.65
N GLU A 197 -24.01 -41.83 -4.97
CA GLU A 197 -25.05 -41.86 -3.92
C GLU A 197 -25.26 -43.27 -3.33
N ASN A 198 -24.86 -44.34 -4.06
CA ASN A 198 -25.02 -45.73 -3.59
C ASN A 198 -23.80 -46.56 -4.01
N ILE A 199 -22.72 -46.46 -3.27
CA ILE A 199 -21.43 -47.16 -3.53
C ILE A 199 -21.62 -48.68 -3.51
N PRO A 200 -22.33 -49.30 -2.53
CA PRO A 200 -22.54 -50.76 -2.53
C PRO A 200 -23.24 -51.23 -3.80
N LYS A 201 -24.28 -50.53 -4.25
CA LYS A 201 -24.99 -50.85 -5.48
C LYS A 201 -24.14 -50.65 -6.72
N ALA A 202 -23.41 -49.56 -6.79
CA ALA A 202 -22.46 -49.29 -7.88
C ALA A 202 -21.41 -50.42 -7.99
N HIS A 203 -20.82 -50.84 -6.86
CA HIS A 203 -19.87 -51.93 -6.83
C HIS A 203 -20.50 -53.25 -7.32
N GLN A 204 -21.68 -53.64 -6.83
CA GLN A 204 -22.38 -54.84 -7.29
C GLN A 204 -22.64 -54.84 -8.80
N LEU A 205 -23.07 -53.70 -9.35
CA LEU A 205 -23.37 -53.56 -10.77
C LEU A 205 -22.11 -53.62 -11.62
N ILE A 206 -21.02 -52.97 -11.20
CA ILE A 206 -19.73 -52.98 -11.93
C ILE A 206 -19.13 -54.41 -11.90
N VAL A 207 -19.17 -55.10 -10.76
CA VAL A 207 -18.72 -56.50 -10.63
C VAL A 207 -19.54 -57.41 -11.54
N LYS A 208 -20.86 -57.27 -11.51
CA LYS A 208 -21.75 -58.03 -12.41
C LYS A 208 -21.44 -57.78 -13.88
N ALA A 209 -21.29 -56.51 -14.27
CA ALA A 209 -20.97 -56.12 -15.65
C ALA A 209 -19.60 -56.66 -16.09
N TYR A 210 -18.62 -56.82 -15.17
CA TYR A 210 -17.34 -57.50 -15.47
C TYR A 210 -17.56 -59.01 -15.71
N HIS A 211 -18.30 -59.68 -14.85
CA HIS A 211 -18.62 -61.13 -15.06
C HIS A 211 -19.42 -61.40 -16.31
N ASP A 212 -20.36 -60.51 -16.64
CA ASP A 212 -21.17 -60.57 -17.84
C ASP A 212 -20.40 -60.16 -19.11
N LYS A 213 -19.07 -59.84 -18.97
CA LYS A 213 -18.18 -59.40 -20.05
C LYS A 213 -18.59 -58.08 -20.73
N LEU A 214 -19.42 -57.30 -20.13
CA LEU A 214 -19.75 -55.95 -20.57
C LEU A 214 -18.57 -55.00 -20.32
N ILE A 215 -17.80 -55.25 -19.27
CA ILE A 215 -16.54 -54.61 -18.94
C ILE A 215 -15.44 -55.62 -19.23
N SER A 216 -14.55 -55.33 -20.20
CA SER A 216 -13.41 -56.17 -20.47
C SER A 216 -12.33 -55.99 -19.38
N GLU A 217 -11.54 -57.07 -19.11
CA GLU A 217 -10.39 -56.94 -18.21
C GLU A 217 -9.42 -55.84 -18.64
N LYS A 218 -9.17 -55.70 -19.95
CA LYS A 218 -8.34 -54.64 -20.51
C LYS A 218 -8.85 -53.25 -20.12
N ARG A 219 -10.20 -53.05 -20.15
CA ARG A 219 -10.80 -51.77 -19.77
C ARG A 219 -10.64 -51.48 -18.27
N LEU A 220 -10.94 -52.50 -17.42
CA LEU A 220 -10.75 -52.36 -15.98
C LEU A 220 -9.30 -52.15 -15.60
N ALA A 221 -8.41 -52.99 -16.08
CA ALA A 221 -6.97 -52.87 -15.84
C ALA A 221 -6.39 -51.54 -16.29
N HIS A 222 -6.87 -50.96 -17.38
CA HIS A 222 -6.45 -49.65 -17.84
C HIS A 222 -6.72 -48.54 -16.81
N SER A 223 -7.92 -48.45 -16.25
CA SER A 223 -8.26 -47.44 -15.23
C SER A 223 -7.53 -47.71 -13.91
N VAL A 224 -7.47 -48.95 -13.46
CA VAL A 224 -6.75 -49.34 -12.22
C VAL A 224 -5.27 -49.00 -12.34
N LYS A 225 -4.62 -49.29 -13.44
CA LYS A 225 -3.20 -48.92 -13.67
C LYS A 225 -2.97 -47.42 -13.64
N LYS A 226 -3.85 -46.63 -14.25
CA LYS A 226 -3.76 -45.17 -14.18
C LYS A 226 -3.84 -44.65 -12.73
N ILE A 227 -4.79 -45.18 -11.96
CA ILE A 227 -4.97 -44.80 -10.55
C ILE A 227 -3.76 -45.19 -9.71
N LEU A 228 -3.27 -46.46 -9.88
CA LEU A 228 -2.10 -46.92 -9.16
C LEU A 228 -0.82 -46.15 -9.57
N TYR A 229 -0.66 -45.85 -10.84
CA TYR A 229 0.46 -45.01 -11.33
C TYR A 229 0.42 -43.61 -10.77
N ALA A 230 -0.78 -42.97 -10.71
CA ALA A 230 -0.95 -41.67 -10.09
C ALA A 230 -0.60 -41.71 -8.59
N LYS A 231 -1.07 -42.72 -7.86
CA LYS A 231 -0.70 -42.94 -6.44
C LYS A 231 0.81 -43.13 -6.27
N TYR A 232 1.42 -43.91 -7.12
CA TYR A 232 2.87 -44.15 -7.10
C TYR A 232 3.66 -42.83 -7.35
N LYS A 233 3.29 -42.11 -8.41
CA LYS A 233 3.91 -40.82 -8.78
C LYS A 233 3.81 -39.77 -7.68
N LEU A 234 2.75 -39.81 -6.90
CA LEU A 234 2.49 -38.91 -5.77
C LEU A 234 3.15 -39.40 -4.45
N GLY A 235 3.89 -40.51 -4.49
CA GLY A 235 4.62 -41.01 -3.33
C GLY A 235 3.79 -41.82 -2.34
N LEU A 236 2.53 -42.18 -2.68
CA LEU A 236 1.63 -42.93 -1.77
C LEU A 236 2.06 -44.39 -1.54
N HIS A 237 3.04 -44.89 -2.32
CA HIS A 237 3.68 -46.20 -2.03
C HIS A 237 4.57 -46.16 -0.77
N ASN A 238 4.97 -44.97 -0.34
CA ASN A 238 5.70 -44.73 0.91
C ASN A 238 4.99 -43.62 1.69
N TYR A 239 3.76 -43.91 2.10
CA TYR A 239 2.90 -42.92 2.73
C TYR A 239 3.43 -42.48 4.10
N THR A 240 3.52 -41.18 4.28
CA THR A 240 3.81 -40.51 5.55
C THR A 240 2.64 -39.62 5.96
N PRO A 241 2.17 -39.67 7.20
CA PRO A 241 1.12 -38.79 7.70
C PRO A 241 1.53 -37.31 7.60
N VAL A 242 0.51 -36.44 7.46
CA VAL A 242 0.76 -34.98 7.44
C VAL A 242 1.31 -34.55 8.80
N ASN A 243 2.46 -33.88 8.78
CA ASN A 243 3.00 -33.26 9.97
C ASN A 243 2.14 -32.04 10.36
N GLN A 244 1.60 -32.03 11.59
CA GLN A 244 0.73 -30.94 12.08
C GLN A 244 1.52 -29.77 12.69
N THR A 245 2.83 -29.91 12.90
CA THR A 245 3.68 -28.85 13.44
C THR A 245 3.72 -27.66 12.46
N ASN A 246 3.49 -26.45 12.95
CA ASN A 246 3.48 -25.20 12.20
C ASN A 246 2.53 -25.18 10.97
N LEU A 247 1.48 -26.01 10.98
CA LEU A 247 0.59 -26.17 9.82
C LEU A 247 -0.07 -24.83 9.41
N VAL A 248 -0.55 -24.07 10.39
CA VAL A 248 -1.21 -22.77 10.13
C VAL A 248 -0.22 -21.74 9.61
N GLU A 249 0.95 -21.70 10.20
CA GLU A 249 2.05 -20.79 9.80
C GLU A 249 2.51 -21.07 8.37
N ASP A 250 2.69 -22.37 8.02
CA ASP A 250 3.12 -22.79 6.68
C ASP A 250 2.10 -22.45 5.59
N LEU A 251 0.80 -22.43 5.96
CA LEU A 251 -0.29 -22.04 5.06
C LEU A 251 -0.57 -20.54 5.00
N ASN A 252 0.08 -19.74 5.86
CA ASN A 252 -0.11 -18.28 5.96
C ASN A 252 1.22 -17.55 6.03
N THR A 253 2.13 -17.84 5.11
CA THR A 253 3.44 -17.20 5.10
C THR A 253 3.37 -15.75 4.60
N PRO A 254 4.33 -14.89 4.98
CA PRO A 254 4.43 -13.54 4.42
C PRO A 254 4.57 -13.51 2.90
N LEU A 255 5.11 -14.56 2.28
CA LEU A 255 5.20 -14.69 0.81
C LEU A 255 3.82 -14.81 0.16
N ASP A 256 2.85 -15.45 0.84
CA ASP A 256 1.48 -15.56 0.33
C ASP A 256 0.84 -14.17 0.23
N GLY A 257 1.04 -13.33 1.25
CA GLY A 257 0.59 -11.95 1.24
C GLY A 257 1.23 -11.12 0.13
N ALA A 258 2.54 -11.28 -0.08
CA ALA A 258 3.27 -10.59 -1.14
C ALA A 258 2.83 -11.03 -2.54
N LEU A 259 2.57 -12.32 -2.76
CA LEU A 259 2.05 -12.84 -4.02
C LEU A 259 0.63 -12.35 -4.30
N TYR A 260 -0.21 -12.31 -3.27
CA TYR A 260 -1.57 -11.77 -3.37
C TYR A 260 -1.55 -10.27 -3.72
N GLU A 261 -0.70 -9.47 -3.05
CA GLU A 261 -0.49 -8.05 -3.39
C GLU A 261 -0.04 -7.91 -4.86
N GLN A 262 0.96 -8.69 -5.29
CA GLN A 262 1.45 -8.68 -6.67
C GLN A 262 0.36 -9.03 -7.68
N ALA A 263 -0.46 -10.03 -7.40
CA ALA A 263 -1.56 -10.44 -8.26
C ALA A 263 -2.62 -9.34 -8.37
N MET A 264 -3.02 -8.73 -7.25
CA MET A 264 -4.00 -7.64 -7.24
C MET A 264 -3.48 -6.39 -7.92
N GLU A 265 -2.22 -5.99 -7.68
CA GLU A 265 -1.59 -4.85 -8.36
C GLU A 265 -1.63 -4.99 -9.89
N ASN A 266 -1.35 -6.21 -10.38
CA ASN A 266 -1.34 -6.48 -11.82
C ASN A 266 -2.75 -6.72 -12.42
N ALA A 267 -3.77 -6.86 -11.57
CA ALA A 267 -5.14 -7.00 -11.99
C ALA A 267 -5.89 -5.67 -12.11
N LEU A 268 -5.55 -4.64 -11.30
CA LEU A 268 -6.24 -3.34 -11.31
C LEU A 268 -6.27 -2.75 -12.71
N THR A 269 -7.48 -2.42 -13.17
CA THR A 269 -7.72 -2.00 -14.56
C THR A 269 -8.38 -0.64 -14.61
N VAL A 270 -7.79 0.31 -15.31
CA VAL A 270 -8.44 1.59 -15.65
C VAL A 270 -9.18 1.40 -16.96
N LEU A 271 -10.51 1.55 -16.92
CA LEU A 271 -11.41 1.39 -18.05
C LEU A 271 -11.67 2.71 -18.77
N LYS A 272 -11.69 3.81 -18.02
CA LYS A 272 -11.87 5.18 -18.53
C LYS A 272 -10.98 6.15 -17.79
N ASN A 273 -10.42 7.13 -18.51
CA ASN A 273 -9.55 8.15 -17.95
C ASN A 273 -9.55 9.40 -18.83
N LYS A 274 -10.64 10.15 -18.73
CA LYS A 274 -10.85 11.37 -19.51
C LYS A 274 -9.78 12.42 -19.15
N ASP A 275 -9.26 13.09 -20.16
CA ASP A 275 -8.26 14.14 -20.03
C ASP A 275 -7.04 13.76 -19.17
N GLN A 276 -6.73 12.46 -19.08
CA GLN A 276 -5.63 11.92 -18.25
C GLN A 276 -5.76 12.31 -16.76
N LEU A 277 -6.99 12.35 -16.24
CA LEU A 277 -7.31 12.66 -14.84
C LEU A 277 -6.50 11.81 -13.86
N LEU A 278 -6.35 10.52 -14.15
CA LEU A 278 -5.54 9.59 -13.37
C LEU A 278 -4.13 9.46 -13.97
N PRO A 279 -3.08 9.49 -13.13
CA PRO A 279 -3.15 9.76 -11.70
C PRO A 279 -3.41 11.25 -11.39
N ILE A 280 -4.05 11.54 -10.25
CA ILE A 280 -4.19 12.90 -9.73
C ILE A 280 -2.79 13.42 -9.39
N LYS A 281 -2.31 14.40 -10.17
CA LYS A 281 -0.93 14.93 -10.06
C LYS A 281 -0.84 16.12 -9.11
N ASN A 282 -1.56 17.19 -9.42
CA ASN A 282 -1.51 18.44 -8.69
C ASN A 282 -2.48 18.39 -7.51
N LEU A 283 -1.94 18.44 -6.31
CA LEU A 283 -2.72 18.33 -5.07
C LEU A 283 -2.99 19.70 -4.44
N GLU A 284 -2.29 20.74 -4.91
CA GLU A 284 -2.40 22.10 -4.38
C GLU A 284 -3.84 22.59 -4.47
N HIS A 285 -4.38 23.05 -3.35
CA HIS A 285 -5.71 23.63 -3.22
C HIS A 285 -6.87 22.71 -3.66
N LYS A 286 -6.63 21.41 -3.87
CA LYS A 286 -7.67 20.46 -4.29
C LYS A 286 -8.54 20.01 -3.13
N LYS A 287 -9.85 20.14 -3.30
CA LYS A 287 -10.86 19.58 -2.41
C LYS A 287 -11.36 18.26 -2.97
N ILE A 288 -11.17 17.17 -2.23
CA ILE A 288 -11.52 15.83 -2.68
C ILE A 288 -12.51 15.21 -1.70
N ALA A 289 -13.65 14.78 -2.23
CA ALA A 289 -14.64 14.02 -1.47
C ALA A 289 -14.55 12.53 -1.79
N TYR A 290 -14.83 11.71 -0.79
CA TYR A 290 -15.10 10.29 -0.95
C TYR A 290 -16.55 9.98 -0.60
N VAL A 291 -17.22 9.18 -1.43
CA VAL A 291 -18.57 8.66 -1.20
C VAL A 291 -18.56 7.13 -1.32
N ASN A 292 -19.25 6.44 -0.39
CA ASN A 292 -19.31 4.98 -0.35
C ASN A 292 -20.67 4.49 -0.83
N PHE A 293 -20.68 3.65 -1.84
CA PHE A 293 -21.82 2.91 -2.36
C PHE A 293 -21.64 1.41 -2.14
N GLY A 294 -22.73 0.67 -2.27
CA GLY A 294 -22.75 -0.77 -2.04
C GLY A 294 -23.10 -1.13 -0.59
N ASP A 295 -22.92 -2.42 -0.26
CA ASP A 295 -23.30 -3.02 1.03
C ASP A 295 -22.11 -3.39 1.92
N ALA A 296 -20.90 -3.04 1.52
CA ALA A 296 -19.68 -3.35 2.25
C ALA A 296 -18.85 -2.10 2.58
N SER A 297 -17.89 -2.25 3.48
CA SER A 297 -17.05 -1.16 3.95
C SER A 297 -15.97 -0.77 2.92
N GLY A 298 -15.81 0.55 2.70
CA GLY A 298 -14.67 1.17 2.02
C GLY A 298 -13.69 1.83 2.97
N THR A 299 -13.62 1.41 4.23
CA THR A 299 -12.80 2.05 5.27
C THR A 299 -11.31 1.96 4.95
N ASP A 300 -10.82 0.82 4.48
CA ASP A 300 -9.41 0.66 4.11
C ASP A 300 -9.05 1.54 2.91
N PHE A 301 -9.99 1.68 1.96
CA PHE A 301 -9.84 2.58 0.81
C PHE A 301 -9.71 4.04 1.26
N LEU A 302 -10.65 4.52 2.08
CA LEU A 302 -10.63 5.89 2.61
C LEU A 302 -9.36 6.17 3.42
N ASN A 303 -8.96 5.24 4.28
CA ASN A 303 -7.74 5.39 5.09
C ASN A 303 -6.50 5.50 4.20
N GLN A 304 -6.42 4.70 3.13
CA GLN A 304 -5.31 4.75 2.20
C GLN A 304 -5.32 6.03 1.34
N LEU A 305 -6.49 6.50 0.88
CA LEU A 305 -6.62 7.79 0.18
C LEU A 305 -6.08 8.95 1.04
N LYS A 306 -6.40 8.95 2.34
CA LYS A 306 -5.96 9.98 3.31
C LYS A 306 -4.45 10.03 3.53
N LEU A 307 -3.70 8.99 3.15
CA LEU A 307 -2.24 9.04 3.18
C LEU A 307 -1.66 9.97 2.10
N TYR A 308 -2.42 10.30 1.06
CA TYR A 308 -1.97 11.14 -0.06
C TYR A 308 -2.53 12.55 -0.04
N ALA A 309 -3.78 12.71 0.39
CA ALA A 309 -4.48 14.00 0.37
C ALA A 309 -5.51 14.11 1.50
N PRO A 310 -5.94 15.32 1.89
CA PRO A 310 -7.13 15.51 2.71
C PRO A 310 -8.36 15.02 1.95
N ILE A 311 -9.05 14.04 2.52
CA ILE A 311 -10.25 13.45 1.91
C ILE A 311 -11.41 13.59 2.87
N ASP A 312 -12.47 14.26 2.44
CA ASP A 312 -13.70 14.38 3.19
C ASP A 312 -14.62 13.21 2.89
N PHE A 313 -15.03 12.48 3.92
CA PHE A 313 -16.02 11.43 3.78
C PHE A 313 -17.43 12.03 3.82
N VAL A 314 -18.07 12.10 2.66
CA VAL A 314 -19.41 12.67 2.51
C VAL A 314 -20.47 11.58 2.55
N LYS A 315 -21.46 11.75 3.42
CA LYS A 315 -22.66 10.92 3.53
C LYS A 315 -23.91 11.78 3.44
N ALA A 316 -24.94 11.24 2.79
CA ALA A 316 -26.27 11.83 2.78
C ALA A 316 -27.35 10.74 2.66
N ASP A 317 -28.54 11.02 3.11
CA ASP A 317 -29.67 10.08 3.09
C ASP A 317 -30.49 10.19 1.80
N ASP A 318 -30.39 11.31 1.10
CA ASP A 318 -31.07 11.60 -0.15
C ASP A 318 -30.15 12.29 -1.16
N LEU A 319 -30.55 12.28 -2.43
CA LEU A 319 -29.76 12.79 -3.56
C LEU A 319 -29.53 14.30 -3.49
N ALA A 320 -30.55 15.08 -3.13
CA ALA A 320 -30.44 16.54 -3.08
C ALA A 320 -29.41 16.98 -2.04
N SER A 321 -29.41 16.32 -0.88
CA SER A 321 -28.40 16.49 0.16
C SER A 321 -27.00 16.12 -0.30
N TYR A 322 -26.84 15.04 -1.08
CA TYR A 322 -25.54 14.68 -1.67
C TYR A 322 -25.03 15.77 -2.62
N ILE A 323 -25.84 16.17 -3.58
CA ILE A 323 -25.47 17.21 -4.55
C ILE A 323 -25.10 18.52 -3.84
N THR A 324 -25.87 18.91 -2.82
CA THR A 324 -25.58 20.11 -2.03
C THR A 324 -24.25 20.00 -1.30
N LYS A 325 -23.98 18.88 -0.62
CA LYS A 325 -22.74 18.66 0.14
C LYS A 325 -21.51 18.54 -0.76
N LEU A 326 -21.65 17.98 -1.96
CA LEU A 326 -20.56 17.79 -2.91
C LEU A 326 -20.24 19.04 -3.75
N LYS A 327 -21.05 20.07 -3.65
CA LYS A 327 -20.82 21.35 -4.34
C LYS A 327 -19.50 21.97 -3.88
N GLY A 328 -18.64 22.27 -4.84
CA GLY A 328 -17.33 22.92 -4.57
C GLY A 328 -16.19 21.96 -4.29
N TYR A 329 -16.37 20.65 -4.43
CA TYR A 329 -15.27 19.70 -4.51
C TYR A 329 -14.74 19.62 -5.95
N ASP A 330 -13.42 19.60 -6.10
CA ASP A 330 -12.76 19.44 -7.41
C ASP A 330 -12.93 18.02 -7.92
N TYR A 331 -12.82 17.02 -7.02
CA TYR A 331 -12.96 15.61 -7.34
C TYR A 331 -13.87 14.90 -6.36
N VAL A 332 -14.71 14.01 -6.88
CA VAL A 332 -15.49 13.07 -6.09
C VAL A 332 -15.04 11.65 -6.43
N ILE A 333 -14.51 10.95 -5.46
CA ILE A 333 -14.14 9.54 -5.58
C ILE A 333 -15.30 8.71 -5.03
N ALA A 334 -15.96 7.95 -5.90
CA ALA A 334 -17.05 7.05 -5.53
C ALA A 334 -16.54 5.60 -5.50
N GLY A 335 -16.49 4.99 -4.33
CA GLY A 335 -16.20 3.58 -4.17
C GLY A 335 -17.48 2.76 -4.15
N PHE A 336 -17.61 1.78 -5.06
CA PHE A 336 -18.69 0.79 -5.04
C PHE A 336 -18.20 -0.52 -4.44
N HIS A 337 -18.55 -0.76 -3.19
CA HIS A 337 -18.04 -1.85 -2.35
C HIS A 337 -19.08 -2.94 -2.16
N LYS A 338 -18.81 -4.14 -2.67
CA LYS A 338 -19.66 -5.34 -2.50
C LYS A 338 -18.92 -6.46 -1.77
N SER A 339 -19.63 -7.12 -0.84
CA SER A 339 -19.05 -8.21 -0.07
C SER A 339 -18.66 -9.40 -0.96
N ASN A 340 -17.45 -9.91 -0.76
CA ASN A 340 -16.93 -11.14 -1.39
C ASN A 340 -17.05 -12.38 -0.50
N GLN A 341 -17.73 -12.29 0.64
CA GLN A 341 -17.79 -13.37 1.64
C GLN A 341 -18.41 -14.66 1.12
N THR A 342 -19.35 -14.55 0.21
CA THR A 342 -19.97 -15.72 -0.43
C THR A 342 -20.18 -15.49 -1.92
N PRO A 343 -20.13 -16.55 -2.76
CA PRO A 343 -20.39 -16.43 -4.19
C PRO A 343 -21.86 -16.08 -4.52
N TRP A 344 -22.77 -16.20 -3.56
CA TRP A 344 -24.20 -15.97 -3.69
C TRP A 344 -24.63 -14.52 -3.41
N LYS A 345 -23.75 -13.69 -2.85
CA LYS A 345 -24.05 -12.27 -2.61
C LYS A 345 -24.23 -11.51 -3.92
N GLY A 346 -25.26 -10.66 -3.97
CA GLY A 346 -25.51 -9.78 -5.10
C GLY A 346 -24.33 -8.83 -5.33
N TYR A 347 -23.95 -8.63 -6.58
CA TYR A 347 -22.87 -7.74 -6.99
C TYR A 347 -23.33 -6.55 -7.81
N LYS A 348 -24.64 -6.46 -8.09
CA LYS A 348 -25.24 -5.43 -8.93
C LYS A 348 -25.45 -4.11 -8.20
N PHE A 349 -25.47 -3.03 -8.95
CA PHE A 349 -25.96 -1.74 -8.48
C PHE A 349 -27.47 -1.78 -8.26
N THR A 350 -27.96 -1.06 -7.28
CA THR A 350 -29.38 -0.76 -7.14
C THR A 350 -29.77 0.38 -8.06
N ASN A 351 -31.05 0.48 -8.45
CA ASN A 351 -31.54 1.61 -9.26
C ASN A 351 -31.27 2.96 -8.59
N LYS A 352 -31.33 3.02 -7.25
CA LYS A 352 -31.01 4.22 -6.47
C LYS A 352 -29.53 4.62 -6.68
N GLU A 353 -28.61 3.68 -6.56
CA GLU A 353 -27.17 3.91 -6.74
C GLU A 353 -26.84 4.36 -8.17
N LEU A 354 -27.43 3.74 -9.18
CA LEU A 354 -27.27 4.13 -10.58
C LEU A 354 -27.68 5.59 -10.81
N VAL A 355 -28.87 5.98 -10.33
CA VAL A 355 -29.38 7.36 -10.47
C VAL A 355 -28.45 8.34 -9.74
N TRP A 356 -28.08 8.02 -8.52
CA TRP A 356 -27.24 8.90 -7.71
C TRP A 356 -25.86 9.13 -8.32
N LEU A 357 -25.21 8.07 -8.81
CA LEU A 357 -23.90 8.17 -9.47
C LEU A 357 -23.98 9.02 -10.74
N HIS A 358 -25.04 8.87 -11.56
CA HIS A 358 -25.23 9.69 -12.75
C HIS A 358 -25.43 11.17 -12.41
N GLU A 359 -26.23 11.49 -11.39
CA GLU A 359 -26.45 12.89 -11.00
C GLU A 359 -25.22 13.53 -10.35
N ILE A 360 -24.45 12.78 -9.56
CA ILE A 360 -23.16 13.25 -9.03
C ILE A 360 -22.18 13.52 -10.19
N ALA A 361 -22.13 12.64 -11.19
CA ALA A 361 -21.26 12.79 -12.36
C ALA A 361 -21.62 13.97 -13.27
N ARG A 362 -22.88 14.46 -13.21
CA ARG A 362 -23.31 15.66 -13.96
C ARG A 362 -22.83 16.96 -13.32
N THR A 363 -22.55 16.94 -12.03
CA THR A 363 -22.24 18.14 -11.24
C THR A 363 -20.81 18.19 -10.73
N ASN A 364 -20.09 17.06 -10.78
CA ASN A 364 -18.74 16.92 -10.25
C ASN A 364 -17.85 16.12 -11.19
N THR A 365 -16.55 16.32 -11.15
CA THR A 365 -15.58 15.39 -11.76
C THR A 365 -15.56 14.11 -10.95
N LEU A 366 -16.09 13.02 -11.55
CA LEU A 366 -16.33 11.75 -10.86
C LEU A 366 -15.30 10.68 -11.24
N ILE A 367 -14.67 10.09 -10.23
CA ILE A 367 -13.85 8.87 -10.33
C ILE A 367 -14.64 7.74 -9.70
N LEU A 368 -15.13 6.79 -10.50
CA LEU A 368 -15.82 5.60 -10.02
C LEU A 368 -14.83 4.45 -9.88
N ASP A 369 -14.72 3.87 -8.69
CA ASP A 369 -13.93 2.66 -8.42
C ASP A 369 -14.83 1.50 -7.99
N VAL A 370 -14.73 0.37 -8.69
CA VAL A 370 -15.65 -0.75 -8.57
C VAL A 370 -14.97 -1.95 -7.91
N PHE A 371 -15.28 -2.18 -6.65
CA PHE A 371 -14.84 -3.34 -5.84
C PHE A 371 -15.87 -4.47 -5.89
N ALA A 372 -16.20 -4.90 -7.09
CA ALA A 372 -17.20 -5.94 -7.38
C ALA A 372 -16.84 -6.71 -8.65
N ARG A 373 -17.64 -7.70 -9.02
CA ARG A 373 -17.49 -8.42 -10.31
C ARG A 373 -17.64 -7.44 -11.48
N PRO A 374 -16.84 -7.58 -12.56
CA PRO A 374 -16.94 -6.69 -13.74
C PRO A 374 -18.36 -6.53 -14.28
N TYR A 375 -19.14 -7.60 -14.33
CA TYR A 375 -20.52 -7.58 -14.83
C TYR A 375 -21.48 -6.66 -14.05
N SER A 376 -21.07 -6.08 -12.92
CA SER A 376 -21.83 -5.02 -12.25
C SER A 376 -21.97 -3.77 -13.14
N LEU A 377 -20.98 -3.48 -13.98
CA LEU A 377 -21.00 -2.33 -14.88
C LEU A 377 -21.98 -2.46 -16.03
N LEU A 378 -22.49 -3.66 -16.32
CA LEU A 378 -23.56 -3.87 -17.31
C LEU A 378 -24.90 -3.23 -16.89
N ASP A 379 -25.07 -2.87 -15.63
CA ASP A 379 -26.27 -2.20 -15.13
C ASP A 379 -26.34 -0.71 -15.58
N PHE A 380 -25.19 -0.11 -15.98
CA PHE A 380 -25.17 1.24 -16.56
C PHE A 380 -25.58 1.23 -18.03
N LYS A 381 -26.49 2.13 -18.41
CA LYS A 381 -26.84 2.35 -19.82
C LYS A 381 -25.74 3.09 -20.57
N THR A 382 -25.00 3.93 -19.87
CA THR A 382 -23.84 4.67 -20.38
C THR A 382 -22.97 5.14 -19.23
N THR A 383 -21.68 5.27 -19.49
CA THR A 383 -20.70 5.84 -18.56
C THR A 383 -20.15 7.17 -19.06
N THR A 384 -20.82 7.82 -20.03
CA THR A 384 -20.34 9.02 -20.72
C THR A 384 -19.92 10.15 -19.75
N ASN A 385 -20.71 10.39 -18.71
CA ASN A 385 -20.46 11.48 -17.74
C ASN A 385 -19.43 11.13 -16.67
N PHE A 386 -18.98 9.88 -16.55
CA PHE A 386 -17.92 9.53 -15.62
C PHE A 386 -16.57 9.96 -16.21
N ASP A 387 -15.74 10.62 -15.43
CA ASP A 387 -14.43 11.10 -15.90
C ASP A 387 -13.38 9.98 -15.82
N ALA A 388 -13.43 9.14 -14.78
CA ALA A 388 -12.62 7.94 -14.69
C ALA A 388 -13.42 6.76 -14.14
N VAL A 389 -13.10 5.56 -14.63
CA VAL A 389 -13.68 4.29 -14.15
C VAL A 389 -12.54 3.31 -13.90
N ILE A 390 -12.46 2.78 -12.67
CA ILE A 390 -11.48 1.79 -12.23
C ILE A 390 -12.22 0.51 -11.90
N MET A 391 -11.70 -0.63 -12.36
CA MET A 391 -12.16 -1.97 -11.99
C MET A 391 -11.16 -2.61 -11.03
N SER A 392 -11.55 -2.73 -9.78
CA SER A 392 -10.75 -3.28 -8.70
C SER A 392 -11.13 -4.71 -8.30
N TYR A 393 -12.13 -5.28 -8.98
CA TYR A 393 -12.59 -6.69 -8.95
C TYR A 393 -13.06 -7.22 -7.59
N GLN A 394 -12.32 -6.98 -6.52
CA GLN A 394 -12.58 -7.55 -5.19
C GLN A 394 -12.63 -6.48 -4.11
N ASN A 395 -13.50 -6.64 -3.13
CA ASN A 395 -13.57 -5.76 -1.96
C ASN A 395 -12.70 -6.29 -0.80
N SER A 396 -11.44 -6.59 -1.09
CA SER A 396 -10.45 -6.95 -0.07
C SER A 396 -9.66 -5.72 0.37
N LYS A 397 -9.12 -5.74 1.59
CA LYS A 397 -8.22 -4.68 2.09
C LYS A 397 -7.11 -4.38 1.07
N VAL A 398 -6.42 -5.40 0.57
CA VAL A 398 -5.32 -5.24 -0.40
C VAL A 398 -5.81 -4.55 -1.68
N SER A 399 -6.97 -4.93 -2.22
CA SER A 399 -7.52 -4.29 -3.42
C SER A 399 -7.86 -2.81 -3.18
N GLN A 400 -8.48 -2.50 -2.04
CA GLN A 400 -8.82 -1.14 -1.63
C GLN A 400 -7.56 -0.26 -1.47
N GLU A 401 -6.54 -0.76 -0.77
CA GLU A 401 -5.28 -0.04 -0.57
C GLU A 401 -4.53 0.19 -1.88
N LEU A 402 -4.47 -0.81 -2.76
CA LEU A 402 -3.77 -0.70 -4.04
C LEU A 402 -4.48 0.25 -5.01
N SER A 403 -5.81 0.24 -5.05
CA SER A 403 -6.55 1.15 -5.93
C SER A 403 -6.45 2.60 -5.48
N ALA A 404 -6.47 2.88 -4.19
CA ALA A 404 -6.19 4.22 -3.67
C ALA A 404 -4.78 4.71 -4.09
N GLN A 405 -3.78 3.83 -4.06
CA GLN A 405 -2.41 4.13 -4.51
C GLN A 405 -2.36 4.40 -6.02
N LEU A 406 -3.17 3.70 -6.82
CA LEU A 406 -3.28 3.92 -8.25
C LEU A 406 -3.88 5.30 -8.56
N ILE A 407 -4.94 5.71 -7.88
CA ILE A 407 -5.59 7.02 -8.06
C ILE A 407 -4.59 8.16 -7.90
N PHE A 408 -3.70 8.06 -6.91
CA PHE A 408 -2.67 9.07 -6.65
C PHE A 408 -1.33 8.78 -7.34
N GLY A 409 -1.26 7.79 -8.23
CA GLY A 409 -0.07 7.49 -9.02
C GLY A 409 1.14 6.99 -8.23
N ALA A 410 0.93 6.46 -7.03
CA ALA A 410 1.99 5.70 -6.37
C ALA A 410 2.24 4.39 -7.14
N ARG A 411 1.21 3.86 -7.80
CA ARG A 411 1.27 2.71 -8.70
C ARG A 411 0.61 3.02 -10.04
N GLY A 412 1.05 2.34 -11.10
CA GLY A 412 0.41 2.40 -12.42
C GLY A 412 -0.60 1.28 -12.63
N ALA A 413 -1.61 1.51 -13.49
CA ALA A 413 -2.55 0.48 -13.94
C ALA A 413 -1.89 -0.46 -14.95
N LYS A 414 -2.03 -1.77 -14.74
CA LYS A 414 -1.44 -2.81 -15.58
C LYS A 414 -2.48 -3.83 -16.09
N GLY A 415 -3.64 -3.92 -15.42
CA GLY A 415 -4.67 -4.89 -15.70
C GLY A 415 -5.36 -4.63 -17.04
N ARG A 416 -5.91 -5.71 -17.62
CA ARG A 416 -6.64 -5.73 -18.87
C ARG A 416 -7.98 -6.39 -18.65
N LEU A 417 -9.07 -5.76 -19.10
CA LEU A 417 -10.41 -6.27 -18.88
C LEU A 417 -10.57 -7.66 -19.51
N PRO A 418 -10.92 -8.71 -18.74
CA PRO A 418 -10.97 -10.08 -19.24
C PRO A 418 -12.32 -10.47 -19.87
N VAL A 419 -13.31 -9.58 -19.81
CA VAL A 419 -14.67 -9.79 -20.30
C VAL A 419 -15.23 -8.53 -20.93
N SER A 420 -16.17 -8.62 -21.85
CA SER A 420 -16.87 -7.47 -22.41
C SER A 420 -17.95 -6.95 -21.46
N LEU A 421 -18.09 -5.64 -21.38
CA LEU A 421 -19.08 -4.94 -20.55
C LEU A 421 -19.92 -3.97 -21.41
N GLY A 422 -20.53 -4.51 -22.44
CA GLY A 422 -21.28 -3.74 -23.43
C GLY A 422 -20.36 -2.93 -24.37
N ASP A 423 -20.94 -1.93 -25.02
CA ASP A 423 -20.24 -1.11 -26.03
C ASP A 423 -19.25 -0.14 -25.37
N ASP A 424 -19.49 0.30 -24.11
CA ASP A 424 -18.63 1.25 -23.40
C ASP A 424 -17.26 0.64 -23.09
N PHE A 425 -17.19 -0.65 -22.76
CA PHE A 425 -15.97 -1.34 -22.39
C PHE A 425 -15.86 -2.72 -23.05
N PRO A 426 -15.40 -2.79 -24.30
CA PRO A 426 -15.14 -4.06 -24.98
C PRO A 426 -14.06 -4.86 -24.26
N ILE A 427 -14.02 -6.17 -24.54
CA ILE A 427 -12.96 -7.04 -24.04
C ILE A 427 -11.58 -6.45 -24.34
N HIS A 428 -10.66 -6.64 -23.41
CA HIS A 428 -9.29 -6.13 -23.49
C HIS A 428 -9.15 -4.62 -23.28
N THR A 429 -10.22 -3.89 -22.94
CA THR A 429 -10.10 -2.50 -22.52
C THR A 429 -9.04 -2.35 -21.44
N GLN A 430 -8.08 -1.46 -21.67
CA GLN A 430 -6.98 -1.15 -20.80
C GLN A 430 -6.49 0.27 -21.06
N ILE A 431 -6.46 1.10 -20.03
CA ILE A 431 -5.77 2.39 -20.05
C ILE A 431 -4.60 2.29 -19.07
N GLN A 432 -3.39 2.26 -19.61
CA GLN A 432 -2.20 2.23 -18.79
C GLN A 432 -1.93 3.59 -18.17
N THR A 433 -1.68 3.62 -16.87
CA THR A 433 -1.19 4.79 -16.15
C THR A 433 0.20 4.52 -15.62
N LYS A 434 1.02 5.58 -15.52
CA LYS A 434 2.39 5.47 -15.00
C LYS A 434 2.43 5.85 -13.52
N ALA A 435 3.27 5.18 -12.76
CA ALA A 435 3.64 5.64 -11.43
C ALA A 435 4.40 6.98 -11.52
N ILE A 436 4.18 7.86 -10.56
CA ILE A 436 4.79 9.20 -10.49
C ILE A 436 5.67 9.39 -9.24
N ASN A 437 6.27 8.32 -8.75
CA ASN A 437 7.22 8.30 -7.64
C ASN A 437 6.68 8.83 -6.30
N ARG A 438 5.39 8.62 -6.00
CA ARG A 438 4.86 8.76 -4.64
C ARG A 438 5.13 7.50 -3.84
N LEU A 439 5.27 7.64 -2.51
CA LEU A 439 5.40 6.48 -1.62
C LEU A 439 4.27 5.48 -1.86
N THR A 440 4.64 4.21 -2.03
CA THR A 440 3.71 3.08 -2.03
C THR A 440 3.62 2.48 -0.64
N TYR A 441 2.60 1.64 -0.40
CA TYR A 441 2.41 0.93 0.86
C TYR A 441 2.15 -0.54 0.55
N GLY A 442 2.78 -1.44 1.30
CA GLY A 442 2.56 -2.87 1.06
C GLY A 442 3.56 -3.79 1.77
N SER A 443 3.67 -5.01 1.25
CA SER A 443 4.46 -6.09 1.84
C SER A 443 5.96 -5.82 1.82
N ALA A 444 6.61 -6.06 2.96
CA ALA A 444 8.07 -5.97 3.12
C ALA A 444 8.82 -6.97 2.22
N GLN A 445 8.27 -8.17 2.02
CA GLN A 445 8.86 -9.20 1.18
C GLN A 445 9.02 -8.74 -0.27
N SER A 446 8.11 -7.91 -0.77
CA SER A 446 8.16 -7.42 -2.15
C SER A 446 9.36 -6.50 -2.45
N VAL A 447 10.03 -6.02 -1.41
CA VAL A 447 11.24 -5.18 -1.51
C VAL A 447 12.45 -5.80 -0.79
N GLY A 448 12.46 -7.11 -0.58
CA GLY A 448 13.58 -7.84 -0.01
C GLY A 448 13.81 -7.57 1.48
N VAL A 449 12.73 -7.47 2.26
CA VAL A 449 12.81 -7.29 3.73
C VAL A 449 11.94 -8.32 4.44
N SER A 450 12.46 -8.92 5.49
CA SER A 450 11.72 -9.84 6.36
C SER A 450 10.72 -9.12 7.25
N SER A 451 9.41 -9.31 7.02
CA SER A 451 8.39 -8.77 7.93
C SER A 451 8.46 -9.39 9.33
N VAL A 452 8.97 -10.63 9.44
CA VAL A 452 9.22 -11.29 10.73
C VAL A 452 10.39 -10.59 11.46
N GLY A 453 11.45 -10.26 10.73
CA GLY A 453 12.58 -9.48 11.26
C GLY A 453 12.13 -8.12 11.80
N LEU A 454 11.30 -7.42 11.04
CA LEU A 454 10.75 -6.11 11.45
C LEU A 454 9.86 -6.17 12.70
N LYS A 455 9.26 -7.32 13.05
CA LYS A 455 8.47 -7.48 14.30
C LYS A 455 9.31 -7.28 15.56
N LYS A 456 10.65 -7.44 15.50
CA LYS A 456 11.53 -7.13 16.63
C LYS A 456 11.43 -5.66 17.05
N ILE A 457 11.08 -4.75 16.15
CA ILE A 457 10.82 -3.33 16.45
C ILE A 457 9.68 -3.20 17.47
N ASP A 458 8.62 -4.02 17.34
CA ASP A 458 7.46 -4.00 18.25
C ASP A 458 7.91 -4.24 19.70
N SER A 459 8.78 -5.23 19.91
CA SER A 459 9.30 -5.59 21.23
C SER A 459 10.19 -4.47 21.81
N ILE A 460 11.08 -3.90 20.99
CA ILE A 460 11.98 -2.82 21.42
C ILE A 460 11.18 -1.56 21.78
N ALA A 461 10.19 -1.18 20.94
CA ALA A 461 9.35 -0.01 21.19
C ALA A 461 8.47 -0.18 22.43
N THR A 462 7.91 -1.39 22.64
CA THR A 462 7.11 -1.70 23.83
C THR A 462 7.95 -1.67 25.10
N LEU A 463 9.16 -2.25 25.07
CA LEU A 463 10.09 -2.21 26.19
C LEU A 463 10.48 -0.76 26.54
N ALA A 464 10.79 0.05 25.54
CA ALA A 464 11.15 1.46 25.74
C ALA A 464 10.05 2.27 26.45
N ILE A 465 8.77 1.99 26.14
CA ILE A 465 7.64 2.60 26.84
C ILE A 465 7.53 2.09 28.27
N THR A 466 7.70 0.79 28.47
CA THR A 466 7.64 0.16 29.80
C THR A 466 8.72 0.69 30.74
N GLU A 467 9.92 0.88 30.22
CA GLU A 467 11.06 1.46 30.94
C GLU A 467 10.99 3.00 31.10
N GLY A 468 9.93 3.62 30.59
CA GLY A 468 9.70 5.06 30.70
C GLY A 468 10.67 5.92 29.90
N MET A 469 11.20 5.38 28.78
CA MET A 469 12.05 6.15 27.87
C MET A 469 11.26 7.19 27.08
N MET A 470 9.96 6.88 26.81
CA MET A 470 9.02 7.73 26.11
C MET A 470 7.57 7.31 26.42
N PRO A 471 6.58 8.21 26.36
CA PRO A 471 5.18 7.82 26.53
C PRO A 471 4.60 7.05 25.33
N GLY A 472 5.03 7.41 24.13
CA GLY A 472 4.57 6.81 22.89
C GLY A 472 5.41 7.20 21.68
N ALA A 473 5.14 6.54 20.54
CA ALA A 473 5.88 6.75 19.30
C ALA A 473 5.07 6.45 18.05
N GLN A 474 5.48 7.05 16.92
CA GLN A 474 5.19 6.58 15.55
C GLN A 474 6.51 6.12 14.93
N ILE A 475 6.52 4.93 14.32
CA ILE A 475 7.71 4.38 13.66
C ILE A 475 7.33 3.99 12.23
N LEU A 476 8.06 4.55 11.26
CA LEU A 476 7.84 4.26 9.85
C LEU A 476 9.15 3.85 9.19
N VAL A 477 9.09 2.78 8.38
CA VAL A 477 10.19 2.32 7.53
C VAL A 477 9.68 2.19 6.10
N ALA A 478 10.40 2.80 5.16
CA ALA A 478 10.20 2.57 3.74
C ALA A 478 11.49 2.02 3.12
N ARG A 479 11.34 1.14 2.09
CA ARG A 479 12.43 0.67 1.25
C ARG A 479 12.02 0.68 -0.20
N LYS A 480 12.90 1.13 -1.10
CA LYS A 480 12.64 1.22 -2.55
C LYS A 480 11.31 1.96 -2.84
N GLY A 481 11.08 3.07 -2.11
CA GLY A 481 9.86 3.88 -2.22
C GLY A 481 8.58 3.22 -1.68
N LYS A 482 8.68 2.08 -0.98
CA LYS A 482 7.54 1.38 -0.39
C LYS A 482 7.59 1.42 1.14
N VAL A 483 6.56 1.97 1.78
CA VAL A 483 6.35 1.89 3.23
C VAL A 483 5.98 0.47 3.58
N ILE A 484 6.86 -0.19 4.33
CA ILE A 484 6.78 -1.61 4.71
C ILE A 484 6.51 -1.82 6.20
N TYR A 485 6.64 -0.76 6.97
CA TYR A 485 6.34 -0.74 8.40
C TYR A 485 5.84 0.66 8.77
N ASN A 486 4.67 0.76 9.37
CA ASN A 486 4.09 2.02 9.84
C ASN A 486 3.19 1.73 11.05
N LYS A 487 3.74 1.84 12.25
CA LYS A 487 3.05 1.52 13.50
C LYS A 487 3.16 2.61 14.54
N THR A 488 2.19 2.59 15.43
CA THR A 488 2.10 3.47 16.60
C THR A 488 2.20 2.65 17.88
N PHE A 489 2.79 3.25 18.90
CA PHE A 489 3.03 2.62 20.20
C PHE A 489 2.66 3.57 21.33
N GLY A 490 2.15 3.02 22.44
CA GLY A 490 1.92 3.72 23.68
C GLY A 490 0.85 4.82 23.58
N HIS A 491 1.07 5.88 24.34
CA HIS A 491 0.09 6.93 24.60
C HIS A 491 0.71 8.32 24.47
N HIS A 492 -0.10 9.35 24.45
CA HIS A 492 0.36 10.74 24.45
C HIS A 492 1.14 11.10 25.72
N THR A 493 0.78 10.47 26.85
CA THR A 493 1.36 10.72 28.17
C THR A 493 1.40 9.44 29.00
N GLN A 494 2.13 9.43 30.11
CA GLN A 494 2.29 8.28 31.01
C GLN A 494 0.97 7.87 31.71
N ASN A 495 0.00 8.77 31.85
CA ASN A 495 -1.33 8.45 32.43
C ASN A 495 -2.26 7.67 31.47
N LYS A 496 -1.82 7.36 30.26
CA LYS A 496 -2.44 6.42 29.30
C LYS A 496 -3.87 6.74 28.89
N ILE A 497 -4.27 8.01 28.91
CA ILE A 497 -5.65 8.42 28.56
C ILE A 497 -5.89 8.33 27.05
N LYS A 498 -4.90 8.78 26.24
CA LYS A 498 -5.01 8.83 24.77
C LYS A 498 -3.91 7.98 24.13
N THR A 499 -4.31 6.93 23.40
CA THR A 499 -3.37 6.13 22.58
C THR A 499 -2.85 6.95 21.40
N VAL A 500 -1.61 6.70 20.99
CA VAL A 500 -1.04 7.31 19.79
C VAL A 500 -1.71 6.74 18.54
N SER A 501 -2.09 7.63 17.64
CA SER A 501 -2.60 7.28 16.31
C SER A 501 -1.64 7.73 15.19
N GLN A 502 -1.79 7.20 13.98
CA GLN A 502 -0.98 7.60 12.81
C GLN A 502 -1.22 9.04 12.37
N THR A 503 -2.34 9.63 12.77
CA THR A 503 -2.73 11.01 12.44
C THR A 503 -2.35 12.03 13.50
N ASP A 504 -1.80 11.60 14.63
CA ASP A 504 -1.35 12.51 15.68
C ASP A 504 -0.06 13.21 15.26
N VAL A 505 0.00 14.53 15.46
CA VAL A 505 1.16 15.33 15.09
C VAL A 505 2.10 15.56 16.29
N TYR A 506 3.39 15.40 16.02
CA TYR A 506 4.48 15.60 16.96
C TYR A 506 5.24 16.89 16.66
N ASP A 507 5.70 17.59 17.69
CA ASP A 507 6.75 18.59 17.55
C ASP A 507 8.04 17.90 17.09
N ILE A 508 8.45 18.19 15.85
CA ILE A 508 9.61 17.52 15.24
C ILE A 508 10.95 18.20 15.57
N ALA A 509 10.91 19.25 16.38
CA ALA A 509 12.09 19.98 16.86
C ALA A 509 13.08 20.31 15.73
N SER A 510 14.36 19.93 15.87
CA SER A 510 15.41 20.23 14.89
C SER A 510 15.23 19.56 13.52
N LEU A 511 14.33 18.62 13.32
CA LEU A 511 14.00 18.17 11.98
C LEU A 511 13.44 19.32 11.13
N THR A 512 12.90 20.38 11.76
CA THR A 512 12.49 21.63 11.10
C THR A 512 13.59 22.19 10.19
N LYS A 513 14.86 22.05 10.59
CA LYS A 513 16.00 22.55 9.82
C LYS A 513 16.05 21.95 8.41
N ILE A 514 15.87 20.62 8.31
CA ILE A 514 15.94 19.88 7.04
C ILE A 514 14.58 19.74 6.35
N MET A 515 13.48 20.00 7.06
CA MET A 515 12.14 19.92 6.48
C MET A 515 11.63 21.29 5.98
N ALA A 516 12.08 22.41 6.57
CA ALA A 516 11.60 23.75 6.22
C ALA A 516 12.69 24.62 5.59
N THR A 517 13.70 25.00 6.38
CA THR A 517 14.68 26.01 5.96
C THR A 517 15.60 25.49 4.85
N LEU A 518 16.13 24.28 5.01
CA LEU A 518 17.12 23.72 4.10
C LEU A 518 16.58 23.57 2.66
N PRO A 519 15.37 23.00 2.42
CA PRO A 519 14.84 22.85 1.06
C PRO A 519 14.70 24.19 0.32
N LEU A 520 14.30 25.26 1.01
CA LEU A 520 14.19 26.61 0.41
C LEU A 520 15.58 27.20 0.06
N ILE A 521 16.57 26.99 0.91
CA ILE A 521 17.96 27.37 0.61
C ILE A 521 18.49 26.55 -0.57
N MET A 522 18.22 25.24 -0.62
CA MET A 522 18.59 24.40 -1.75
C MET A 522 17.97 24.89 -3.06
N GLN A 523 16.71 25.32 -3.06
CA GLN A 523 16.08 25.93 -4.24
C GLN A 523 16.78 27.21 -4.71
N LEU A 524 17.22 28.06 -3.78
CA LEU A 524 17.94 29.29 -4.14
C LEU A 524 19.32 29.00 -4.70
N VAL A 525 20.00 27.98 -4.19
CA VAL A 525 21.27 27.51 -4.75
C VAL A 525 21.07 26.89 -6.14
N ASP A 526 20.03 26.10 -6.30
CA ASP A 526 19.68 25.44 -7.56
C ASP A 526 19.34 26.45 -8.67
N LYS A 527 18.71 27.58 -8.30
CA LYS A 527 18.39 28.71 -9.17
C LYS A 527 19.59 29.63 -9.42
N GLY A 528 20.75 29.39 -8.80
CA GLY A 528 21.95 30.24 -8.89
C GLY A 528 21.84 31.58 -8.16
N VAL A 529 20.83 31.77 -7.31
CA VAL A 529 20.67 32.99 -6.48
C VAL A 529 21.68 33.00 -5.35
N LEU A 530 21.96 31.83 -4.79
CA LEU A 530 22.96 31.63 -3.76
C LEU A 530 24.04 30.65 -4.21
N THR A 531 25.18 30.69 -3.54
CA THR A 531 26.24 29.68 -3.65
C THR A 531 26.63 29.18 -2.24
N MET A 532 27.37 28.10 -2.15
CA MET A 532 27.90 27.59 -0.89
C MET A 532 28.83 28.59 -0.19
N ASP A 533 29.42 29.53 -0.96
CA ASP A 533 30.38 30.52 -0.49
C ASP A 533 29.75 31.90 -0.29
N THR A 534 28.46 32.06 -0.53
CA THR A 534 27.71 33.30 -0.21
C THR A 534 27.87 33.61 1.27
N THR A 535 28.29 34.81 1.59
CA THR A 535 28.63 35.26 2.96
C THR A 535 27.42 35.79 3.72
N LEU A 536 27.48 35.78 5.04
CA LEU A 536 26.44 36.35 5.88
C LEU A 536 26.20 37.84 5.60
N SER A 537 27.24 38.60 5.26
CA SER A 537 27.11 40.01 4.91
C SER A 537 26.41 40.25 3.57
N GLU A 538 26.46 39.29 2.65
CA GLU A 538 25.68 39.32 1.40
C GLU A 538 24.22 38.95 1.66
N LEU A 539 23.96 37.93 2.50
CA LEU A 539 22.61 37.52 2.90
C LEU A 539 21.90 38.62 3.69
N LEU A 540 22.57 39.21 4.67
CA LEU A 540 22.03 40.16 5.63
C LEU A 540 22.97 41.37 5.79
N PRO A 541 22.74 42.47 5.07
CA PRO A 541 23.65 43.62 5.01
C PRO A 541 23.99 44.24 6.36
N GLN A 542 23.13 44.09 7.39
CA GLN A 542 23.40 44.56 8.76
C GLN A 542 24.55 43.82 9.46
N TYR A 543 25.13 42.77 8.86
CA TYR A 543 26.31 42.07 9.35
C TYR A 543 27.63 42.53 8.75
N LYS A 544 27.63 43.47 7.75
CA LYS A 544 28.84 43.96 7.05
C LYS A 544 29.96 44.44 7.97
N GLN A 545 29.62 45.07 9.09
CA GLN A 545 30.57 45.63 10.03
C GLN A 545 30.72 44.79 11.31
N THR A 546 30.52 43.47 11.22
CA THR A 546 30.63 42.56 12.35
C THR A 546 31.72 41.52 12.07
N ASP A 547 32.18 40.85 13.15
CA ASP A 547 33.10 39.71 13.11
C ASP A 547 32.51 38.51 12.33
N LYS A 548 31.24 38.51 12.00
CA LYS A 548 30.46 37.48 11.30
C LYS A 548 30.32 37.71 9.80
N ALA A 549 30.77 38.86 9.28
CA ALA A 549 30.54 39.28 7.90
C ALA A 549 30.97 38.24 6.85
N SER A 550 32.10 37.58 7.04
CA SER A 550 32.71 36.61 6.13
C SER A 550 32.27 35.16 6.32
N ILE A 551 31.36 34.88 7.26
CA ILE A 551 30.89 33.53 7.49
C ILE A 551 30.09 33.08 6.25
N THR A 552 30.53 31.99 5.61
CA THR A 552 29.84 31.44 4.42
C THR A 552 28.65 30.57 4.77
N LEU A 553 27.71 30.43 3.79
CA LEU A 553 26.56 29.54 3.88
C LEU A 553 27.00 28.11 4.23
N ARG A 554 28.05 27.60 3.58
CA ARG A 554 28.64 26.28 3.86
C ARG A 554 29.03 26.16 5.32
N ARG A 555 29.76 27.13 5.89
CA ARG A 555 30.18 27.12 7.29
C ARG A 555 29.00 27.18 8.27
N MET A 556 27.98 27.95 7.93
CA MET A 556 26.74 27.98 8.73
C MET A 556 26.06 26.62 8.81
N LEU A 557 25.85 25.99 7.67
CA LEU A 557 25.07 24.76 7.55
C LEU A 557 25.86 23.50 7.94
N THR A 558 27.21 23.54 7.95
CA THR A 558 28.05 22.47 8.49
C THR A 558 28.36 22.63 9.97
N HIS A 559 27.82 23.67 10.63
CA HIS A 559 28.04 24.01 12.03
C HIS A 559 29.54 24.25 12.39
N THR A 560 30.31 24.80 11.44
CA THR A 560 31.72 25.19 11.62
C THR A 560 31.93 26.71 11.58
N ALA A 561 30.85 27.46 11.74
CA ALA A 561 30.82 28.92 11.66
C ALA A 561 31.28 29.64 12.95
N ARG A 562 31.79 28.93 13.95
CA ARG A 562 32.17 29.49 15.28
C ARG A 562 31.04 30.16 16.06
N LEU A 563 29.78 30.04 15.62
CA LEU A 563 28.64 30.59 16.32
C LEU A 563 28.35 29.81 17.61
N LYS A 564 27.79 30.47 18.63
CA LYS A 564 27.30 29.83 19.84
C LYS A 564 26.24 28.78 19.49
N SER A 565 26.13 27.73 20.32
CA SER A 565 25.16 26.67 20.08
C SER A 565 23.70 27.20 20.09
N TRP A 566 23.39 28.02 21.09
CA TRP A 566 22.09 28.66 21.29
C TRP A 566 22.27 29.84 22.26
N ILE A 567 21.23 30.70 22.34
CA ILE A 567 21.18 31.84 23.27
C ILE A 567 19.86 31.74 24.04
N PRO A 568 19.88 31.72 25.39
CA PRO A 568 18.68 31.59 26.22
C PRO A 568 17.93 32.93 26.31
N TYR A 569 17.33 33.36 25.21
CA TYR A 569 16.67 34.67 25.09
C TYR A 569 15.63 34.91 26.17
N TYR A 570 14.90 33.87 26.62
CA TYR A 570 13.86 33.98 27.61
C TYR A 570 14.34 34.44 28.99
N VAL A 571 15.59 34.15 29.35
CA VAL A 571 16.17 34.48 30.68
C VAL A 571 16.06 35.96 30.97
N ASN A 572 16.33 36.82 29.97
CA ASN A 572 16.27 38.27 30.15
C ASN A 572 14.83 38.77 30.33
N THR A 573 13.84 37.94 30.04
CA THR A 573 12.42 38.24 30.21
C THR A 573 11.83 37.70 31.51
N MET A 574 12.63 36.96 32.30
CA MET A 574 12.23 36.40 33.57
C MET A 574 12.62 37.35 34.71
N ASP A 575 11.80 37.33 35.73
CA ASP A 575 12.11 38.05 36.99
C ASP A 575 13.05 37.18 37.84
N SER A 576 14.21 37.74 38.22
CA SER A 576 15.25 37.03 38.93
C SER A 576 14.91 36.64 40.37
N LEU A 577 13.93 37.28 40.96
CA LEU A 577 13.52 37.00 42.35
C LEU A 577 12.40 35.97 42.41
N THR A 578 11.45 36.05 41.44
CA THR A 578 10.25 35.20 41.45
C THR A 578 10.35 34.05 40.49
N ASN A 579 11.34 34.02 39.59
CA ASN A 579 11.44 33.09 38.45
C ASN A 579 10.17 33.04 37.57
N LYS A 580 9.44 34.17 37.50
CA LYS A 580 8.22 34.26 36.63
C LYS A 580 8.45 35.18 35.45
N PRO A 581 7.69 35.01 34.35
CA PRO A 581 7.73 35.94 33.23
C PRO A 581 7.33 37.35 33.64
N LYS A 582 8.16 38.35 33.26
CA LYS A 582 7.88 39.75 33.54
C LYS A 582 6.67 40.25 32.74
N THR A 583 5.73 40.91 33.41
CA THR A 583 4.52 41.50 32.78
C THR A 583 4.81 42.62 31.79
N LYS A 584 6.03 43.20 31.83
CA LYS A 584 6.56 44.12 30.82
C LYS A 584 6.65 43.42 29.44
N TRP A 585 7.05 42.13 29.40
CA TRP A 585 7.30 41.41 28.20
C TRP A 585 6.16 40.48 27.78
N TYR A 586 5.30 40.08 28.70
CA TYR A 586 4.21 39.13 28.43
C TYR A 586 2.84 39.63 28.90
N LYS A 587 1.82 39.39 28.08
CA LYS A 587 0.41 39.59 28.41
C LYS A 587 -0.40 38.31 28.15
N PRO A 588 -1.52 38.09 28.86
CA PRO A 588 -2.33 36.89 28.69
C PRO A 588 -3.20 36.91 27.42
N THR A 589 -3.33 38.05 26.78
CA THR A 589 -4.18 38.27 25.59
C THR A 589 -3.39 38.86 24.43
N TYR A 590 -3.81 38.52 23.23
CA TYR A 590 -3.28 39.11 22.00
C TYR A 590 -3.58 40.60 21.92
N SER A 591 -2.58 41.35 21.43
CA SER A 591 -2.76 42.72 20.99
C SER A 591 -1.71 43.06 19.91
N GLN A 592 -1.86 44.19 19.22
CA GLN A 592 -0.84 44.63 18.24
C GLN A 592 0.54 44.87 18.87
N GLU A 593 0.59 45.23 20.15
CA GLU A 593 1.83 45.36 20.92
C GLU A 593 2.40 44.00 21.37
N PHE A 594 1.53 43.00 21.63
CA PHE A 594 1.89 41.65 22.08
C PHE A 594 1.35 40.58 21.10
N PRO A 595 1.91 40.47 19.87
CA PRO A 595 1.38 39.61 18.84
C PRO A 595 1.90 38.17 18.90
N TYR A 596 3.07 37.91 19.48
CA TYR A 596 3.72 36.60 19.40
C TYR A 596 3.23 35.66 20.49
N LYS A 597 2.49 34.63 20.10
CA LYS A 597 1.94 33.63 21.00
C LYS A 597 3.02 32.62 21.40
N VAL A 598 3.47 32.70 22.63
CA VAL A 598 4.53 31.84 23.19
C VAL A 598 3.98 30.57 23.81
N ALA A 599 2.81 30.65 24.40
CA ALA A 599 2.07 29.54 25.01
C ALA A 599 0.61 29.94 25.25
N SER A 600 -0.17 29.09 25.96
CA SER A 600 -1.54 29.42 26.32
C SER A 600 -1.54 30.66 27.24
N LYS A 601 -2.34 31.67 26.91
CA LYS A 601 -2.42 32.93 27.67
C LYS A 601 -1.06 33.60 27.92
N MET A 602 -0.15 33.50 26.91
CA MET A 602 1.18 34.11 27.02
C MET A 602 1.61 34.66 25.67
N PHE A 603 1.56 35.96 25.51
CA PHE A 603 1.91 36.70 24.29
C PHE A 603 3.07 37.64 24.55
N LEU A 604 4.13 37.54 23.71
CA LEU A 604 5.36 38.33 23.83
C LEU A 604 5.22 39.68 23.11
N LYS A 605 5.83 40.70 23.67
CA LYS A 605 5.89 42.07 23.13
C LYS A 605 6.63 42.07 21.77
N ARG A 606 6.11 42.82 20.80
CA ARG A 606 6.60 42.89 19.40
C ARG A 606 8.09 43.24 19.30
N GLU A 607 8.50 44.27 20.04
CA GLU A 607 9.89 44.77 19.99
C GLU A 607 10.94 43.74 20.42
N TYR A 608 10.56 42.69 21.16
CA TYR A 608 11.50 41.67 21.61
C TYR A 608 12.07 40.79 20.48
N LYS A 609 11.32 40.64 19.38
CA LYS A 609 11.80 39.94 18.16
C LYS A 609 13.10 40.55 17.65
N ASP A 610 13.20 41.88 17.60
CA ASP A 610 14.38 42.58 17.13
C ASP A 610 15.56 42.40 18.12
N SER A 611 15.28 42.29 19.42
CA SER A 611 16.27 41.98 20.43
C SER A 611 16.90 40.59 20.24
N ILE A 612 16.12 39.58 19.82
CA ILE A 612 16.64 38.25 19.50
C ILE A 612 17.72 38.32 18.40
N TYR A 613 17.43 39.00 17.30
CA TYR A 613 18.38 39.16 16.19
C TYR A 613 19.58 40.05 16.57
N ARG A 614 19.37 41.03 17.45
CA ARG A 614 20.46 41.83 18.02
C ARG A 614 21.40 40.96 18.87
N PHE A 615 20.87 40.11 19.75
CA PHE A 615 21.69 39.21 20.56
C PHE A 615 22.52 38.24 19.71
N ILE A 616 21.98 37.77 18.57
CA ILE A 616 22.73 36.93 17.64
C ILE A 616 23.89 37.76 17.03
N ARG A 617 23.60 38.97 16.56
CA ARG A 617 24.60 39.86 15.94
C ARG A 617 25.72 40.21 16.91
N GLU A 618 25.40 40.53 18.15
CA GLU A 618 26.33 41.00 19.17
C GLU A 618 27.03 39.84 19.92
N SER A 619 26.58 38.59 19.74
CA SER A 619 27.20 37.42 20.34
C SER A 619 28.66 37.25 19.87
N GLU A 620 29.60 36.97 20.77
CA GLU A 620 30.96 36.65 20.41
C GLU A 620 31.08 35.34 19.63
N LEU A 621 32.03 35.31 18.69
CA LEU A 621 32.40 34.06 18.03
C LEU A 621 33.24 33.21 18.95
N ARG A 622 33.11 31.89 18.86
CA ARG A 622 33.99 30.94 19.53
C ARG A 622 35.43 31.09 19.01
N GLU A 623 36.40 30.83 19.84
CA GLU A 623 37.81 30.95 19.46
C GLU A 623 38.20 29.94 18.36
N THR A 624 37.79 28.66 18.53
CA THR A 624 38.12 27.57 17.61
C THR A 624 37.07 27.38 16.50
N GLN A 625 37.54 26.98 15.33
CA GLN A 625 36.69 26.68 14.17
C GLN A 625 36.22 25.19 14.09
N GLU A 626 36.21 24.52 15.21
CA GLU A 626 35.74 23.16 15.34
C GLU A 626 34.24 23.03 15.19
N TYR A 627 33.79 21.84 14.87
CA TYR A 627 32.38 21.52 14.85
C TYR A 627 31.70 21.86 16.19
N LYS A 628 30.65 22.64 16.09
CA LYS A 628 29.73 22.90 17.19
C LYS A 628 28.33 23.16 16.70
N TYR A 629 27.45 22.20 16.96
CA TYR A 629 26.05 22.33 16.59
C TYR A 629 25.47 23.67 17.08
N SER A 630 24.80 24.40 16.16
CA SER A 630 24.25 25.72 16.43
C SER A 630 22.89 25.91 15.77
N ASP A 631 21.93 26.46 16.50
CA ASP A 631 20.62 26.87 15.99
C ASP A 631 20.67 28.25 15.32
N LEU A 632 21.64 29.07 15.64
CA LEU A 632 21.71 30.49 15.23
C LEU A 632 21.71 30.69 13.72
N PRO A 633 22.41 29.86 12.88
CA PRO A 633 22.33 29.98 11.45
C PRO A 633 20.91 29.97 10.90
N TYR A 634 20.05 29.12 11.47
CA TYR A 634 18.69 28.94 10.96
C TYR A 634 17.73 30.10 11.30
N TYR A 635 17.99 30.83 12.40
CA TYR A 635 17.35 32.15 12.64
C TYR A 635 17.70 33.15 11.52
N LEU A 636 18.99 33.20 11.16
CA LEU A 636 19.51 34.13 10.17
C LEU A 636 18.99 33.77 8.76
N LEU A 637 18.99 32.50 8.42
CA LEU A 637 18.48 32.02 7.13
C LEU A 637 16.97 32.21 7.02
N MET A 638 16.19 32.01 8.07
CA MET A 638 14.76 32.34 8.08
C MET A 638 14.56 33.85 7.79
N LYS A 639 15.29 34.72 8.49
CA LYS A 639 15.20 36.17 8.26
C LYS A 639 15.54 36.54 6.82
N TYR A 640 16.55 35.90 6.23
CA TYR A 640 16.90 36.09 4.82
C TYR A 640 15.79 35.63 3.88
N LEU A 641 15.27 34.41 4.09
CA LEU A 641 14.21 33.85 3.25
C LEU A 641 12.93 34.70 3.28
N GLU A 642 12.48 35.11 4.48
CA GLU A 642 11.32 35.98 4.63
C GLU A 642 11.53 37.33 3.96
N GLY A 643 12.75 37.90 4.06
CA GLY A 643 13.09 39.14 3.39
C GLY A 643 13.20 39.03 1.87
N TYR A 644 13.73 37.94 1.36
CA TYR A 644 13.89 37.67 -0.07
C TYR A 644 12.55 37.43 -0.78
N TYR A 645 11.68 36.62 -0.20
CA TYR A 645 10.39 36.26 -0.79
C TYR A 645 9.25 37.23 -0.42
N GLY A 646 9.40 38.03 0.63
CA GLY A 646 8.33 38.90 1.16
C GLY A 646 7.17 38.13 1.81
N LEU A 647 7.34 36.86 2.15
CA LEU A 647 6.35 35.97 2.74
C LEU A 647 6.91 35.34 4.02
N PRO A 648 6.06 35.03 5.01
CA PRO A 648 6.50 34.30 6.21
C PRO A 648 6.89 32.86 5.88
N LEU A 649 7.82 32.30 6.69
CA LEU A 649 8.41 30.99 6.45
C LEU A 649 7.36 29.87 6.35
N GLU A 650 6.33 29.90 7.20
CA GLU A 650 5.24 28.93 7.19
C GLU A 650 4.46 28.88 5.88
N GLU A 651 4.25 30.03 5.23
CA GLU A 651 3.60 30.09 3.92
C GLU A 651 4.55 29.61 2.81
N LEU A 652 5.84 30.00 2.87
CA LEU A 652 6.84 29.60 1.90
C LEU A 652 6.95 28.07 1.80
N VAL A 653 6.99 27.35 2.92
CA VAL A 653 7.14 25.89 2.90
C VAL A 653 5.87 25.20 2.45
N GLN A 654 4.69 25.73 2.79
CA GLN A 654 3.40 25.20 2.30
C GLN A 654 3.34 25.27 0.77
N GLN A 655 3.57 26.45 0.20
CA GLN A 655 3.45 26.70 -1.24
C GLN A 655 4.53 25.98 -2.07
N ASN A 656 5.78 25.93 -1.58
CA ASN A 656 6.86 25.35 -2.36
C ASN A 656 6.97 23.82 -2.25
N PHE A 657 6.46 23.23 -1.16
CA PHE A 657 6.66 21.79 -0.91
C PHE A 657 5.42 21.06 -0.39
N TYR A 658 4.85 21.44 0.77
CA TYR A 658 3.99 20.54 1.51
C TYR A 658 2.66 20.25 0.81
N GLU A 659 2.04 21.26 0.19
CA GLU A 659 0.77 21.08 -0.52
C GLU A 659 0.93 20.16 -1.73
N SER A 660 1.93 20.41 -2.57
CA SER A 660 2.15 19.65 -3.81
C SER A 660 2.64 18.22 -3.56
N ILE A 661 3.46 18.01 -2.52
CA ILE A 661 3.92 16.68 -2.09
C ILE A 661 2.77 15.89 -1.44
N GLY A 662 1.75 16.59 -0.91
CA GLY A 662 0.69 15.98 -0.11
C GLY A 662 1.11 15.73 1.35
N ALA A 663 2.04 16.54 1.88
CA ALA A 663 2.51 16.48 3.26
C ALA A 663 1.68 17.36 4.21
N TYR A 664 0.38 17.17 4.20
CA TYR A 664 -0.60 18.07 4.83
C TYR A 664 -0.55 18.11 6.36
N SER A 665 0.03 17.11 7.01
CA SER A 665 0.21 17.16 8.46
C SER A 665 1.35 18.09 8.86
N MET A 666 2.26 18.37 7.94
CA MET A 666 3.44 19.20 8.22
C MET A 666 3.10 20.69 8.23
N GLY A 667 3.56 21.39 9.27
CA GLY A 667 3.37 22.86 9.37
C GLY A 667 3.56 23.37 10.79
N TYR A 668 3.57 24.70 10.90
CA TYR A 668 3.71 25.42 12.15
C TYR A 668 2.37 25.60 12.86
N ASN A 669 2.40 25.99 14.14
CA ASN A 669 1.24 26.36 14.94
C ASN A 669 0.04 25.39 14.80
N PRO A 670 0.18 24.13 15.20
CA PRO A 670 -0.79 23.08 14.91
C PRO A 670 -2.19 23.30 15.48
N LEU A 671 -2.35 24.14 16.52
CA LEU A 671 -3.66 24.48 17.12
C LEU A 671 -4.57 25.23 16.15
N ASP A 672 -4.03 25.85 15.11
CA ASP A 672 -4.82 26.56 14.10
C ASP A 672 -5.43 25.58 13.07
N ARG A 673 -4.94 24.34 13.03
CA ARG A 673 -5.32 23.32 12.03
C ARG A 673 -5.88 22.04 12.64
N TYR A 674 -5.52 21.72 13.87
CA TYR A 674 -5.84 20.45 14.53
C TYR A 674 -6.58 20.65 15.84
N ASN A 675 -7.48 19.70 16.14
CA ASN A 675 -7.97 19.56 17.50
C ASN A 675 -6.80 19.22 18.42
N LYS A 676 -6.76 19.84 19.58
CA LYS A 676 -5.71 19.63 20.59
C LYS A 676 -5.48 18.15 20.92
N ASN A 677 -6.53 17.33 20.86
CA ASN A 677 -6.44 15.90 21.11
C ASN A 677 -5.62 15.13 20.05
N ASN A 678 -5.38 15.71 18.88
CA ASN A 678 -4.56 15.11 17.82
C ASN A 678 -3.12 15.65 17.83
N ILE A 679 -2.76 16.42 18.83
CA ILE A 679 -1.42 16.96 19.01
C ILE A 679 -0.80 16.30 20.24
N VAL A 680 0.43 15.83 20.12
CA VAL A 680 1.13 15.18 21.22
C VAL A 680 1.81 16.24 22.11
N PRO A 681 1.59 16.26 23.45
CA PRO A 681 2.24 17.20 24.34
C PRO A 681 3.75 16.92 24.45
N THR A 682 4.56 17.96 24.72
CA THR A 682 6.02 17.87 24.72
C THR A 682 6.66 17.96 26.09
N GLU A 683 6.14 18.78 27.01
CA GLU A 683 6.77 19.03 28.32
C GLU A 683 5.76 19.61 29.32
N GLU A 684 5.98 19.39 30.63
CA GLU A 684 5.45 20.22 31.73
C GLU A 684 6.53 21.27 32.02
N ASP A 685 6.46 22.45 31.38
CA ASP A 685 7.44 23.53 31.48
C ASP A 685 7.30 24.26 32.85
N THR A 686 8.29 24.04 33.69
CA THR A 686 8.34 24.59 35.07
C THR A 686 9.36 25.71 35.22
N TYR A 687 10.07 26.12 34.18
CA TYR A 687 11.17 27.07 34.25
C TYR A 687 10.97 28.33 33.39
N PHE A 688 10.10 28.31 32.35
CA PHE A 688 9.84 29.46 31.49
C PHE A 688 8.36 29.77 31.40
N ARG A 689 7.54 28.84 30.78
CA ARG A 689 6.13 29.11 30.48
C ARG A 689 5.17 28.71 31.61
N MET A 690 5.68 27.98 32.60
CA MET A 690 4.95 27.54 33.79
C MET A 690 3.65 26.80 33.48
N GLN A 691 3.65 25.97 32.47
CA GLN A 691 2.47 25.24 32.00
C GLN A 691 2.83 24.02 31.15
N LYS A 692 1.85 23.15 30.96
CA LYS A 692 1.93 22.05 30.00
C LYS A 692 2.03 22.57 28.57
N ILE A 693 3.09 22.20 27.87
CA ILE A 693 3.31 22.54 26.47
C ILE A 693 2.60 21.53 25.59
N HIS A 694 1.43 21.94 25.07
CA HIS A 694 0.55 21.09 24.28
C HIS A 694 -0.03 21.88 23.11
N GLY A 695 0.50 21.65 21.91
CA GLY A 695 0.18 22.37 20.68
C GLY A 695 0.96 23.69 20.51
N TYR A 696 2.00 23.86 21.30
CA TYR A 696 3.01 24.93 21.17
C TYR A 696 4.37 24.30 20.98
N VAL A 697 5.26 25.01 20.27
CA VAL A 697 6.63 24.52 20.05
C VAL A 697 7.38 24.34 21.39
N HIS A 698 8.10 23.27 21.50
CA HIS A 698 8.94 22.98 22.68
C HIS A 698 10.05 24.01 22.84
N ASP A 699 10.79 24.31 21.76
CA ASP A 699 11.91 25.24 21.76
C ASP A 699 11.49 26.64 22.21
N GLN A 700 12.21 27.18 23.18
CA GLN A 700 11.88 28.47 23.81
C GLN A 700 12.10 29.64 22.86
N GLY A 701 13.19 29.58 22.05
CA GLY A 701 13.53 30.64 21.09
C GLY A 701 12.53 30.72 19.95
N ALA A 702 12.13 29.57 19.41
CA ALA A 702 11.07 29.49 18.40
C ALA A 702 9.72 29.96 18.96
N ALA A 703 9.40 29.59 20.22
CA ALA A 703 8.19 30.08 20.89
C ALA A 703 8.16 31.61 21.01
N MET A 704 9.29 32.24 21.33
CA MET A 704 9.41 33.71 21.41
C MET A 704 9.29 34.40 20.03
N LEU A 705 9.41 33.66 18.93
CA LEU A 705 9.11 34.13 17.58
C LEU A 705 7.66 33.87 17.14
N GLY A 706 6.80 33.44 18.10
CA GLY A 706 5.39 33.11 17.80
C GLY A 706 5.17 31.69 17.29
N GLY A 707 6.12 30.78 17.54
CA GLY A 707 6.02 29.36 17.19
C GLY A 707 6.63 29.03 15.81
N VAL A 708 7.08 30.01 15.03
CA VAL A 708 7.68 29.83 13.71
C VAL A 708 9.17 30.19 13.74
N SER A 709 10.03 29.22 13.49
CA SER A 709 11.46 29.47 13.34
C SER A 709 12.11 28.50 12.34
N GLY A 710 13.25 28.90 11.78
CA GLY A 710 13.98 28.10 10.81
C GLY A 710 14.63 26.84 11.41
N HIS A 711 14.81 26.78 12.75
CA HIS A 711 15.49 25.69 13.43
C HIS A 711 14.55 24.72 14.19
N ALA A 712 13.33 25.18 14.52
CA ALA A 712 12.30 24.44 15.27
C ALA A 712 10.91 25.05 15.02
N GLY A 713 9.86 24.36 15.42
CA GLY A 713 8.46 24.83 15.35
C GLY A 713 7.55 24.05 14.41
N LEU A 714 8.10 23.18 13.56
CA LEU A 714 7.26 22.29 12.74
C LEU A 714 6.65 21.17 13.59
N PHE A 715 5.43 20.84 13.25
CA PHE A 715 4.73 19.63 13.70
C PHE A 715 4.41 18.76 12.49
N SER A 716 4.46 17.44 12.65
CA SER A 716 4.18 16.49 11.56
C SER A 716 3.86 15.10 12.09
N THR A 717 3.38 14.23 11.19
CA THR A 717 3.31 12.78 11.35
C THR A 717 4.55 12.09 10.76
N ALA A 718 4.79 10.83 11.11
CA ALA A 718 5.88 10.04 10.53
C ALA A 718 5.72 9.89 8.99
N ASN A 719 4.49 9.78 8.50
CA ASN A 719 4.20 9.61 7.09
C ASN A 719 4.66 10.82 6.25
N ASP A 720 4.38 12.02 6.71
CA ASP A 720 4.70 13.22 5.93
C ASP A 720 6.20 13.58 6.01
N VAL A 721 6.86 13.28 7.15
CA VAL A 721 8.32 13.34 7.19
C VAL A 721 8.95 12.33 6.22
N ALA A 722 8.38 11.12 6.11
CA ALA A 722 8.87 10.13 5.15
C ALA A 722 8.72 10.59 3.69
N LYS A 723 7.65 11.33 3.31
CA LYS A 723 7.50 11.91 1.98
C LYS A 723 8.63 12.90 1.65
N MET A 724 8.97 13.79 2.58
CA MET A 724 10.08 14.73 2.41
C MET A 724 11.43 14.02 2.32
N MET A 725 11.68 13.00 3.14
CA MET A 725 12.91 12.21 3.05
C MET A 725 12.98 11.42 1.75
N GLN A 726 11.85 10.89 1.26
CA GLN A 726 11.79 10.21 -0.03
C GLN A 726 12.04 11.17 -1.20
N LEU A 727 11.58 12.42 -1.12
CA LEU A 727 11.92 13.46 -2.10
C LEU A 727 13.44 13.63 -2.21
N PHE A 728 14.15 13.77 -1.10
CA PHE A 728 15.61 13.86 -1.10
C PHE A 728 16.26 12.57 -1.64
N LEU A 729 15.77 11.40 -1.23
CA LEU A 729 16.29 10.12 -1.68
C LEU A 729 16.09 9.92 -3.21
N ASN A 730 15.02 10.48 -3.77
CA ASN A 730 14.75 10.48 -5.21
C ASN A 730 15.49 11.60 -5.97
N GLY A 731 16.51 12.22 -5.40
CA GLY A 731 17.25 13.30 -6.03
C GLY A 731 16.42 14.57 -6.28
N GLY A 732 15.53 14.89 -5.34
CA GLY A 732 14.70 16.10 -5.35
C GLY A 732 13.40 15.99 -6.12
N SER A 733 12.96 14.79 -6.52
CA SER A 733 11.68 14.56 -7.22
C SER A 733 10.67 13.82 -6.36
N TYR A 734 9.39 14.17 -6.49
CA TYR A 734 8.26 13.47 -5.85
C TYR A 734 6.95 13.79 -6.56
N GLY A 735 6.06 12.81 -6.67
CA GLY A 735 4.72 13.02 -7.24
C GLY A 735 4.70 13.46 -8.71
N GLY A 736 5.77 13.17 -9.47
CA GLY A 736 5.92 13.54 -10.87
C GLY A 736 6.44 14.96 -11.08
N GLN A 737 6.85 15.67 -10.01
CA GLN A 737 7.45 17.00 -10.07
C GLN A 737 8.91 16.97 -9.61
N GLN A 738 9.75 17.83 -10.18
CA GLN A 738 11.12 18.10 -9.77
C GLN A 738 11.14 19.35 -8.92
N TYR A 739 11.44 19.25 -7.64
CA TYR A 739 11.50 20.35 -6.67
C TYR A 739 12.91 20.92 -6.53
N LEU A 740 13.90 20.03 -6.63
CA LEU A 740 15.33 20.30 -6.49
C LEU A 740 16.08 19.48 -7.55
N SER A 741 17.16 19.98 -8.12
CA SER A 741 17.99 19.16 -9.01
C SER A 741 18.73 18.07 -8.22
N SER A 742 18.99 16.94 -8.86
CA SER A 742 19.79 15.86 -8.23
C SER A 742 21.19 16.33 -7.84
N LYS A 743 21.72 17.31 -8.60
CA LYS A 743 23.02 17.92 -8.30
C LYS A 743 22.99 18.66 -6.97
N VAL A 744 21.99 19.52 -6.73
CA VAL A 744 21.93 20.29 -5.47
C VAL A 744 21.70 19.37 -4.28
N VAL A 745 20.89 18.32 -4.43
CA VAL A 745 20.71 17.30 -3.36
C VAL A 745 22.05 16.61 -3.05
N SER A 746 22.82 16.23 -4.06
CA SER A 746 24.13 15.61 -3.90
C SER A 746 25.14 16.56 -3.25
N ASP A 747 25.19 17.83 -3.72
CA ASP A 747 26.09 18.83 -3.17
C ASP A 747 25.82 19.08 -1.69
N PHE A 748 24.56 19.17 -1.27
CA PHE A 748 24.18 19.36 0.13
C PHE A 748 24.39 18.10 0.99
N ASN A 749 24.33 16.92 0.38
CA ASN A 749 24.66 15.66 1.08
C ASN A 749 26.16 15.42 1.20
N THR A 750 27.00 16.15 0.46
CA THR A 750 28.46 15.97 0.48
C THR A 750 29.06 16.38 1.82
N CYS A 751 29.90 15.52 2.37
CA CYS A 751 30.66 15.81 3.59
C CYS A 751 31.95 16.58 3.23
N TYR A 752 31.90 17.89 3.29
CA TYR A 752 33.03 18.76 2.88
C TYR A 752 34.19 18.80 3.87
N TYR A 753 33.99 18.38 5.11
CA TYR A 753 34.98 18.47 6.21
C TYR A 753 35.12 17.15 6.98
N CYS A 754 34.82 16.00 6.33
CA CYS A 754 35.01 14.69 6.95
C CYS A 754 36.51 14.42 7.30
N ASP A 755 37.42 14.93 6.48
CA ASP A 755 38.88 14.90 6.72
C ASP A 755 39.31 15.67 7.97
N GLN A 756 38.48 16.61 8.42
CA GLN A 756 38.64 17.41 9.66
C GLN A 756 37.79 16.87 10.81
N ASN A 757 37.34 15.62 10.70
CA ASN A 757 36.48 14.97 11.68
C ASN A 757 35.10 15.66 11.89
N VAL A 758 34.60 16.38 10.87
CA VAL A 758 33.28 17.01 10.88
C VAL A 758 32.32 16.17 10.03
N ARG A 759 31.61 15.24 10.65
CA ARG A 759 30.65 14.34 9.98
C ARG A 759 29.33 15.06 9.63
N ARG A 760 29.39 16.11 8.77
CA ARG A 760 28.20 16.88 8.36
C ARG A 760 28.17 17.05 6.86
N GLY A 761 26.99 16.81 6.26
CA GLY A 761 26.67 17.45 4.99
C GLY A 761 26.27 18.90 5.21
N VAL A 762 25.89 19.60 4.18
CA VAL A 762 25.42 20.99 4.25
C VAL A 762 23.97 20.99 4.74
N GLY A 763 23.78 21.04 6.04
CA GLY A 763 22.47 20.97 6.72
C GLY A 763 22.06 19.57 7.21
N PHE A 764 22.49 18.52 6.53
CA PHE A 764 22.22 17.14 6.94
C PHE A 764 23.24 16.62 7.97
N ASP A 765 22.79 15.75 8.85
CA ASP A 765 23.64 14.88 9.65
C ASP A 765 24.10 13.68 8.83
N LYS A 766 25.32 13.19 9.09
CA LYS A 766 25.95 12.07 8.40
C LYS A 766 26.27 10.94 9.39
N PRO A 767 26.51 9.71 8.90
CA PRO A 767 26.98 8.63 9.76
C PRO A 767 28.24 9.00 10.55
N GLN A 768 28.47 8.29 11.63
CA GLN A 768 29.70 8.39 12.39
C GLN A 768 30.92 8.05 11.55
N LEU A 769 32.04 8.74 11.84
CA LEU A 769 33.34 8.47 11.24
C LEU A 769 34.18 7.50 12.12
N GLU A 770 33.75 7.31 13.38
CA GLU A 770 34.33 6.43 14.37
C GLU A 770 33.26 5.51 14.96
N ASP A 771 33.54 4.78 16.03
CA ASP A 771 32.69 3.75 16.64
C ASP A 771 31.35 4.25 17.19
N SER A 772 31.27 5.53 17.58
CA SER A 772 30.05 6.11 18.17
C SER A 772 29.43 7.21 17.32
N GLY A 773 28.12 7.27 17.26
CA GLY A 773 27.43 8.29 16.47
C GLY A 773 25.90 8.17 16.45
N PRO A 774 25.24 8.88 15.52
CA PRO A 774 23.79 8.96 15.50
C PRO A 774 23.09 7.73 14.92
N THR A 775 23.84 6.80 14.31
CA THR A 775 23.28 5.63 13.60
C THR A 775 23.78 4.32 14.20
N CYS A 776 23.25 3.21 13.71
CA CYS A 776 23.70 1.86 14.08
C CYS A 776 25.14 1.50 13.63
N GLY A 777 25.79 2.34 12.84
CA GLY A 777 27.04 1.97 12.15
C GLY A 777 26.85 1.02 10.96
N CYS A 778 25.62 0.59 10.70
CA CYS A 778 25.27 -0.35 9.63
C CYS A 778 24.78 0.36 8.35
N VAL A 779 24.69 1.69 8.35
CA VAL A 779 24.22 2.49 7.23
C VAL A 779 25.34 2.81 6.24
N SER A 780 25.00 3.16 4.99
CA SER A 780 25.99 3.62 4.02
C SER A 780 26.57 5.00 4.38
N MET A 781 27.78 5.31 3.95
CA MET A 781 28.40 6.64 4.16
C MET A 781 27.71 7.74 3.34
N SER A 782 27.00 7.39 2.29
CA SER A 782 26.16 8.29 1.50
C SER A 782 24.85 8.65 2.22
N SER A 783 24.49 7.94 3.27
CA SER A 783 23.25 8.16 4.02
C SER A 783 23.27 9.49 4.79
N PHE A 784 22.08 9.99 5.11
CA PHE A 784 21.89 11.29 5.73
C PHE A 784 20.58 11.37 6.53
N GLY A 785 20.52 12.29 7.46
CA GLY A 785 19.32 12.50 8.26
C GLY A 785 19.46 13.63 9.27
N HIS A 786 18.63 13.61 10.29
CA HIS A 786 18.72 14.53 11.42
C HIS A 786 17.99 13.97 12.65
N SER A 787 18.36 14.42 13.84
CA SER A 787 17.66 14.14 15.10
C SER A 787 16.95 15.39 15.64
N GLY A 788 15.85 15.20 16.37
CA GLY A 788 15.11 16.24 17.08
C GLY A 788 15.21 16.09 18.61
N PHE A 789 15.24 17.23 19.31
CA PHE A 789 15.38 17.26 20.76
C PHE A 789 14.23 16.54 21.49
N THR A 790 13.03 16.63 20.97
CA THR A 790 11.81 15.95 21.47
C THR A 790 11.87 14.42 21.39
N GLY A 791 12.90 13.87 20.76
CA GLY A 791 13.12 12.43 20.55
C GLY A 791 12.90 11.97 19.13
N THR A 792 12.49 12.86 18.25
CA THR A 792 12.28 12.57 16.83
C THR A 792 13.58 12.29 16.09
N PHE A 793 13.47 11.50 15.01
CA PHE A 793 14.62 11.10 14.19
C PHE A 793 14.15 10.72 12.79
N THR A 794 14.94 11.04 11.78
CA THR A 794 14.75 10.55 10.44
C THR A 794 16.07 10.31 9.74
N TRP A 795 16.13 9.26 8.93
CA TRP A 795 17.34 8.88 8.20
C TRP A 795 16.99 8.29 6.83
N ALA A 796 17.74 8.69 5.80
CA ALA A 796 17.65 8.13 4.47
C ALA A 796 18.99 7.54 4.04
N ASP A 797 18.96 6.35 3.42
CA ASP A 797 20.14 5.65 2.91
C ASP A 797 19.98 5.41 1.41
N PRO A 798 20.71 6.13 0.54
CA PRO A 798 20.63 5.98 -0.90
C PRO A 798 21.05 4.61 -1.42
N GLU A 799 22.03 3.94 -0.80
CA GLU A 799 22.53 2.66 -1.27
C GLU A 799 21.59 1.49 -0.95
N LYS A 800 20.89 1.58 0.18
CA LYS A 800 19.89 0.60 0.60
C LYS A 800 18.46 1.00 0.24
N GLU A 801 18.29 2.22 -0.30
CA GLU A 801 17.01 2.83 -0.63
C GLU A 801 16.01 2.82 0.54
N ILE A 802 16.53 3.09 1.77
CA ILE A 802 15.77 3.07 3.02
C ILE A 802 15.44 4.50 3.46
N VAL A 803 14.22 4.71 3.93
CA VAL A 803 13.80 5.85 4.76
C VAL A 803 13.31 5.30 6.08
N TYR A 804 13.88 5.80 7.17
CA TYR A 804 13.49 5.49 8.54
C TYR A 804 13.04 6.76 9.25
N VAL A 805 11.87 6.74 9.87
CA VAL A 805 11.30 7.84 10.66
C VAL A 805 10.87 7.32 12.02
N PHE A 806 11.28 8.03 13.06
CA PHE A 806 10.91 7.78 14.44
C PHE A 806 10.38 9.07 15.08
N MET A 807 9.12 9.08 15.50
CA MET A 807 8.50 10.19 16.21
C MET A 807 8.25 9.81 17.67
N SER A 808 8.63 10.71 18.58
CA SER A 808 8.46 10.51 20.01
C SER A 808 8.36 11.86 20.73
N ASN A 809 7.80 11.85 21.93
CA ASN A 809 7.81 12.97 22.86
C ASN A 809 8.53 12.59 24.17
N ARG A 810 9.80 12.10 24.05
CA ARG A 810 10.60 11.68 25.20
C ARG A 810 10.70 12.77 26.28
N THR A 811 10.58 14.04 25.86
CA THR A 811 10.64 15.20 26.73
C THR A 811 9.42 15.36 27.64
N TYR A 812 8.36 14.59 27.45
CA TYR A 812 7.22 14.60 28.35
C TYR A 812 7.38 13.56 29.47
N PRO A 813 7.15 13.91 30.74
CA PRO A 813 6.80 15.25 31.24
C PRO A 813 7.99 16.20 31.41
N SER A 814 9.23 15.71 31.34
CA SER A 814 10.44 16.51 31.55
C SER A 814 11.51 16.24 30.49
N ALA A 815 12.12 17.30 29.98
CA ALA A 815 13.25 17.24 29.06
C ALA A 815 14.50 16.56 29.63
N GLU A 816 14.59 16.44 30.96
CA GLU A 816 15.70 15.75 31.69
C GLU A 816 15.68 14.23 31.46
N ASN A 817 14.63 13.66 30.92
CA ASN A 817 14.61 12.25 30.56
C ASN A 817 15.56 11.96 29.38
N LYS A 818 16.73 11.40 29.72
CA LYS A 818 17.79 11.04 28.75
C LYS A 818 17.82 9.55 28.40
N LYS A 819 17.02 8.70 29.06
CA LYS A 819 17.03 7.24 28.91
C LYS A 819 17.03 6.77 27.44
N MET A 820 16.20 7.37 26.60
CA MET A 820 16.14 7.02 25.19
C MET A 820 17.47 7.27 24.43
N VAL A 821 18.18 8.32 24.79
CA VAL A 821 19.47 8.68 24.18
C VAL A 821 20.59 7.78 24.74
N GLU A 822 20.62 7.58 26.05
CA GLU A 822 21.61 6.75 26.73
C GLU A 822 21.57 5.28 26.32
N THR A 823 20.40 4.77 25.99
CA THR A 823 20.18 3.39 25.49
C THR A 823 20.32 3.25 23.98
N ASN A 824 20.63 4.31 23.24
CA ASN A 824 20.71 4.29 21.77
C ASN A 824 19.46 3.72 21.08
N LEU A 825 18.24 3.93 21.64
CA LEU A 825 17.00 3.30 21.19
C LEU A 825 16.78 3.42 19.68
N ARG A 826 16.99 4.61 19.10
CA ARG A 826 16.77 4.87 17.68
C ARG A 826 17.74 4.11 16.79
N SER A 827 19.00 4.03 17.18
CA SER A 827 20.05 3.28 16.47
C SER A 827 19.84 1.76 16.60
N ASN A 828 19.36 1.27 17.75
CA ASN A 828 19.02 -0.14 17.94
C ASN A 828 17.84 -0.56 17.03
N ILE A 829 16.81 0.28 16.88
CA ILE A 829 15.72 0.02 15.92
C ILE A 829 16.27 0.07 14.49
N GLN A 830 17.17 1.01 14.18
CA GLN A 830 17.81 1.09 12.88
C GLN A 830 18.60 -0.19 12.55
N ALA A 831 19.34 -0.76 13.50
CA ALA A 831 20.04 -2.02 13.32
C ALA A 831 19.08 -3.16 12.93
N VAL A 832 17.94 -3.27 13.63
CA VAL A 832 16.91 -4.27 13.30
C VAL A 832 16.38 -4.11 11.88
N ILE A 833 16.24 -2.86 11.39
CA ILE A 833 15.78 -2.61 10.00
C ILE A 833 16.78 -3.18 9.01
N TYR A 834 18.09 -2.96 9.22
CA TYR A 834 19.15 -3.44 8.34
C TYR A 834 19.34 -4.96 8.44
N GLU A 835 19.25 -5.56 9.64
CA GLU A 835 19.24 -7.01 9.83
C GLU A 835 18.05 -7.72 9.15
N ALA A 836 16.95 -7.02 8.98
CA ALA A 836 15.77 -7.58 8.33
C ALA A 836 15.88 -7.61 6.80
N ILE A 837 16.92 -7.04 6.18
CA ILE A 837 17.18 -7.11 4.74
C ILE A 837 17.56 -8.54 4.38
N ILE A 838 16.94 -9.12 3.34
CA ILE A 838 17.10 -10.51 2.90
C ILE A 838 17.47 -10.63 1.41
N ASP A 839 18.05 -9.57 0.82
CA ASP A 839 18.46 -9.57 -0.62
C ASP A 839 19.53 -10.59 -0.93
#